data_94ea9c6fdcad00e6d28e941e55a075c3
#
_entry.id   94ea9c6fdcad00e6d28e941e55a075c3
#
_cell.length_a   1.000
_cell.length_b   1.000
_cell.length_c   1.000
_cell.angle_alpha   90.00
_cell.angle_beta   90.00
_cell.angle_gamma   90.00
#
_symmetry.space_group_name_H-M   'P 1'
#
loop_
_entity.id
_entity.type
_entity.pdbx_description
1 polymer ?
#
loop_
_entity_poly.entity_id
_entity_poly.type
_entity_poly.pdbx_seq_one_letter_code
_entity_poly.pdbx_strand_id
1 'polypeptide(L)'
;MTAIKRCCALALAVLMILTALPVTAFAQAAEQEVNASLQETTVSGIANDIARQVLRSGQKNGEKIQMENTAKLDDSDEVEIIVVVNDSVADPDSRAQVNALLRTQKSALAQINRAIDGQVEPQRQYTTLLNGFSATVTYGQYKAIRKLDCVQSAFISPTFELLPDTANSNRMIGGGIYNTTGFTGEGMLVAILDTGVDMGHEIFKTAPKSPSLTKEKLQSMLEQYDFQVEQIISGISVSNLYYSAKIPFQFDYGDKDKDGMPGEKGSHGTHVASTAAGNVGVNDAVMGVAPQAQIINMNVFKSTGGASYADILAALEDCILLGVDVANLSLGSDCGYIDYDSEDAFTKSLLDVFERTGESGVSLAVAAGNAYNAAYGDAFGGKALASNPDYGLVSEPSTYGESLSVAAVSNGMVKGPYVTVGGKNLAYQDSATISDDENAKPFRSLSSRGSLEYVVVPNYGAEADYEGLDAQGKIALVQRGGSMYYEQKERAAANAGAIGMLVYNNVPGMLYMSITDWKIPCAFISQAAGEYMKQQQTKTLSVAAADALVESPTYGMADFSSWGATTELTLKPELTAPGAGIYAAVPGGYESMDGTSMASPHVAGGMAIVQQALKARDASMSGADRKHMTDTLLMSTAHVIYDNDGVPYSPRKQGAGLMSINDAVNTRGYLSVAGMERPKLELKDDPAMKGVYTMTFTVHNTGSDTLYYDVTPIVLTDTTESYVNGDQQEFSTISGSSRLLPHTFTTNCENNRVSVAPGKTADVTVTVTVTDEGRTMLAQFPNGGYVEGFVTLTQVAADGSSLTDPIDLGVPFLAFYGDWTKAPSWTPPITGRLWTAPPARPRPI
;
A
#
# COMPACT_ATOMS: atom_id res chain seq x y z
N MET A 1 -3.96 21.33 -9.82
CA MET A 1 -4.77 22.03 -8.79
C MET A 1 -6.19 22.34 -9.24
N THR A 2 -6.43 22.93 -10.41
CA THR A 2 -7.81 23.27 -10.85
C THR A 2 -8.67 22.05 -11.20
N ALA A 3 -8.08 20.97 -11.69
CA ALA A 3 -8.80 19.74 -12.02
C ALA A 3 -9.24 18.96 -10.78
N ILE A 4 -8.35 18.79 -9.80
CA ILE A 4 -8.64 18.10 -8.53
C ILE A 4 -9.76 18.82 -7.75
N LYS A 5 -9.73 20.16 -7.71
CA LYS A 5 -10.79 20.96 -7.08
C LYS A 5 -12.16 20.80 -7.76
N ARG A 6 -12.18 20.65 -9.09
CA ARG A 6 -13.42 20.40 -9.84
C ARG A 6 -13.98 18.99 -9.65
N CYS A 7 -13.10 18.01 -9.53
CA CYS A 7 -13.50 16.62 -9.31
C CYS A 7 -14.08 16.40 -7.89
N CYS A 8 -13.45 16.97 -6.85
CA CYS A 8 -14.02 16.92 -5.50
C CYS A 8 -15.39 17.62 -5.40
N ALA A 9 -15.54 18.74 -6.07
CA ALA A 9 -16.83 19.44 -6.16
C ALA A 9 -17.90 18.63 -6.93
N LEU A 10 -17.47 17.89 -7.96
CA LEU A 10 -18.39 17.04 -8.74
C LEU A 10 -18.80 15.79 -7.97
N ALA A 11 -17.88 15.15 -7.27
CA ALA A 11 -18.19 13.97 -6.45
C ALA A 11 -19.13 14.32 -5.29
N LEU A 12 -18.93 15.47 -4.65
CA LEU A 12 -19.84 15.95 -3.62
C LEU A 12 -21.18 16.44 -4.19
N ALA A 13 -21.19 17.07 -5.36
CA ALA A 13 -22.42 17.48 -6.03
C ALA A 13 -23.26 16.26 -6.46
N VAL A 14 -22.62 15.19 -6.91
CA VAL A 14 -23.29 13.92 -7.24
C VAL A 14 -23.83 13.27 -5.96
N LEU A 15 -23.08 13.31 -4.85
CA LEU A 15 -23.52 12.84 -3.55
C LEU A 15 -24.76 13.62 -3.04
N MET A 16 -24.80 14.94 -3.28
CA MET A 16 -25.89 15.81 -2.87
C MET A 16 -27.12 15.70 -3.77
N ILE A 17 -26.94 15.43 -5.07
CA ILE A 17 -28.04 15.19 -6.02
C ILE A 17 -28.80 13.90 -5.67
N LEU A 18 -28.10 12.89 -5.16
CA LEU A 18 -28.68 11.60 -4.76
C LEU A 18 -29.62 11.71 -3.54
N THR A 19 -29.48 12.75 -2.71
CA THR A 19 -30.31 12.95 -1.52
C THR A 19 -31.61 13.75 -1.80
N ALA A 20 -31.74 14.35 -2.98
CA ALA A 20 -32.81 15.33 -3.27
C ALA A 20 -33.89 14.84 -4.26
N LEU A 21 -33.81 13.63 -4.85
CA LEU A 21 -34.74 13.20 -5.90
C LEU A 21 -35.43 11.84 -5.63
N PRO A 22 -36.64 11.59 -6.15
CA PRO A 22 -37.35 10.32 -5.90
C PRO A 22 -36.67 9.13 -6.62
N VAL A 23 -36.44 8.11 -5.84
CA VAL A 23 -35.43 7.05 -5.92
C VAL A 23 -35.51 6.09 -7.13
N THR A 24 -36.62 6.00 -7.88
CA THR A 24 -36.84 4.83 -8.74
C THR A 24 -36.40 4.95 -10.20
N ALA A 25 -36.14 6.16 -10.71
CA ALA A 25 -35.70 6.34 -12.10
C ALA A 25 -34.21 6.74 -12.24
N PHE A 26 -33.57 7.10 -11.15
CA PHE A 26 -32.20 7.61 -11.11
C PHE A 26 -31.17 6.60 -10.60
N ALA A 27 -31.58 5.51 -9.97
CA ALA A 27 -30.65 4.55 -9.39
C ALA A 27 -29.70 3.93 -10.44
N GLN A 28 -30.19 3.60 -11.63
CA GLN A 28 -29.36 3.01 -12.68
C GLN A 28 -28.48 4.04 -13.42
N ALA A 29 -28.99 5.24 -13.64
CA ALA A 29 -28.21 6.32 -14.30
C ALA A 29 -27.18 6.93 -13.34
N ALA A 30 -27.54 7.07 -12.06
CA ALA A 30 -26.64 7.58 -11.03
C ALA A 30 -25.52 6.56 -10.67
N GLU A 31 -25.81 5.26 -10.70
CA GLU A 31 -24.81 4.21 -10.50
C GLU A 31 -23.75 4.20 -11.62
N GLN A 32 -24.14 4.51 -12.85
CA GLN A 32 -23.20 4.67 -13.99
C GLN A 32 -22.43 6.00 -13.95
N GLU A 33 -23.07 7.11 -13.60
CA GLU A 33 -22.36 8.41 -13.50
C GLU A 33 -21.46 8.48 -12.27
N VAL A 34 -21.84 7.87 -11.15
CA VAL A 34 -21.03 7.84 -9.93
C VAL A 34 -19.84 6.89 -10.10
N ASN A 35 -20.03 5.73 -10.71
CA ASN A 35 -18.91 4.86 -11.05
C ASN A 35 -17.93 5.54 -12.03
N ALA A 36 -18.44 6.26 -13.03
CA ALA A 36 -17.58 7.01 -13.94
C ALA A 36 -16.86 8.20 -13.28
N SER A 37 -17.49 8.90 -12.31
CA SER A 37 -16.89 10.07 -11.65
C SER A 37 -15.99 9.69 -10.46
N LEU A 38 -16.26 8.56 -9.82
CA LEU A 38 -15.39 8.01 -8.77
C LEU A 38 -14.08 7.46 -9.34
N GLN A 39 -14.05 7.19 -10.65
CA GLN A 39 -12.83 6.79 -11.35
C GLN A 39 -11.86 7.95 -11.64
N GLU A 40 -12.26 9.21 -11.45
CA GLU A 40 -11.43 10.39 -11.76
C GLU A 40 -10.71 11.02 -10.56
N THR A 41 -10.79 10.46 -9.34
CA THR A 41 -10.20 11.13 -8.17
C THR A 41 -9.38 10.19 -7.30
N THR A 42 -8.10 10.42 -7.26
CA THR A 42 -7.18 9.97 -6.19
C THR A 42 -7.45 10.73 -4.87
N VAL A 43 -8.67 10.72 -4.42
CA VAL A 43 -8.96 11.11 -3.03
C VAL A 43 -9.19 9.81 -2.29
N SER A 44 -8.17 9.42 -1.55
CA SER A 44 -8.06 8.32 -0.60
C SER A 44 -9.20 7.28 -0.61
N GLY A 45 -8.90 6.02 -0.41
CA GLY A 45 -9.88 4.91 -0.26
C GLY A 45 -11.07 5.25 0.64
N ILE A 46 -10.92 6.22 1.55
CA ILE A 46 -11.94 6.76 2.45
C ILE A 46 -13.10 7.43 1.70
N ALA A 47 -12.81 8.26 0.68
CA ALA A 47 -13.88 8.90 -0.09
C ALA A 47 -14.64 7.86 -0.94
N ASN A 48 -13.96 6.86 -1.46
CA ASN A 48 -14.56 5.76 -2.19
C ASN A 48 -15.40 4.85 -1.29
N ASP A 49 -14.96 4.60 -0.06
CA ASP A 49 -15.72 3.78 0.89
C ASP A 49 -16.93 4.53 1.45
N ILE A 50 -16.82 5.82 1.72
CA ILE A 50 -17.95 6.67 2.09
C ILE A 50 -18.95 6.74 0.93
N ALA A 51 -18.51 6.95 -0.31
CA ALA A 51 -19.39 6.99 -1.46
C ALA A 51 -20.04 5.62 -1.75
N ARG A 52 -19.32 4.52 -1.60
CA ARG A 52 -19.87 3.15 -1.69
C ARG A 52 -20.87 2.84 -0.57
N GLN A 53 -20.61 3.29 0.66
CA GLN A 53 -21.54 3.15 1.77
C GLN A 53 -22.83 3.98 1.55
N VAL A 54 -22.70 5.21 1.09
CA VAL A 54 -23.84 6.08 0.78
C VAL A 54 -24.68 5.50 -0.36
N LEU A 55 -24.05 4.97 -1.42
CA LEU A 55 -24.77 4.31 -2.53
C LEU A 55 -25.51 3.04 -2.10
N ARG A 56 -24.95 2.27 -1.13
CA ARG A 56 -25.58 1.07 -0.60
C ARG A 56 -26.70 1.38 0.40
N SER A 57 -26.63 2.49 1.12
CA SER A 57 -27.66 2.93 2.07
C SER A 57 -28.81 3.71 1.42
N GLY A 58 -28.63 4.30 0.23
CA GLY A 58 -29.65 5.08 -0.50
C GLY A 58 -30.86 4.30 -1.01
N GLN A 59 -30.99 3.01 -0.72
CA GLN A 59 -32.14 2.19 -1.08
C GLN A 59 -33.32 2.24 -0.07
N LYS A 60 -33.22 3.00 0.99
CA LYS A 60 -34.31 3.15 1.96
C LYS A 60 -34.84 4.59 2.04
N ASN A 61 -36.06 4.75 1.59
CA ASN A 61 -37.07 5.77 1.92
C ASN A 61 -36.58 7.03 2.63
N GLY A 62 -36.08 8.03 1.91
CA GLY A 62 -36.14 9.44 2.34
C GLY A 62 -35.66 9.85 3.74
N GLU A 63 -35.08 8.92 4.50
CA GLU A 63 -34.50 9.19 5.82
C GLU A 63 -33.04 9.63 5.67
N LYS A 64 -32.70 10.67 6.44
CA LYS A 64 -31.37 11.27 6.48
C LYS A 64 -30.34 10.23 6.94
N ILE A 65 -29.29 9.98 6.11
CA ILE A 65 -28.27 8.98 6.35
C ILE A 65 -27.48 9.30 7.62
N GLN A 66 -27.27 8.29 8.45
CA GLN A 66 -26.56 8.40 9.72
C GLN A 66 -25.40 7.40 9.75
N MET A 67 -24.18 7.89 9.95
CA MET A 67 -23.04 7.06 10.40
C MET A 67 -22.88 7.31 11.90
N GLU A 68 -23.36 6.39 12.71
CA GLU A 68 -23.13 6.41 14.15
C GLU A 68 -22.27 5.22 14.55
N ASN A 69 -21.16 5.55 15.21
CA ASN A 69 -20.42 4.56 15.99
C ASN A 69 -21.18 4.44 17.31
N THR A 70 -22.13 3.53 17.39
CA THR A 70 -23.06 3.43 18.52
C THR A 70 -22.47 2.67 19.71
N ALA A 71 -21.52 3.26 20.40
CA ALA A 71 -21.61 3.20 21.85
C ALA A 71 -22.91 3.96 22.22
N LYS A 72 -23.75 3.43 23.10
CA LYS A 72 -24.98 4.10 23.55
C LYS A 72 -24.60 5.49 24.05
N LEU A 73 -24.83 6.50 23.20
CA LEU A 73 -24.59 7.89 23.57
C LEU A 73 -25.82 8.37 24.35
N ASP A 74 -25.59 8.95 25.52
CA ASP A 74 -26.60 9.63 26.28
C ASP A 74 -26.82 11.06 25.73
N ASP A 75 -28.01 11.63 25.89
CA ASP A 75 -28.34 12.94 25.34
C ASP A 75 -27.42 14.07 25.82
N SER A 76 -26.67 13.87 26.90
CA SER A 76 -25.70 14.80 27.46
C SER A 76 -24.28 14.63 26.88
N ASP A 77 -23.99 13.55 26.14
CA ASP A 77 -22.66 13.31 25.62
C ASP A 77 -22.30 14.31 24.53
N GLU A 78 -21.08 14.85 24.59
CA GLU A 78 -20.58 15.76 23.58
C GLU A 78 -20.15 14.99 22.32
N VAL A 79 -20.61 15.48 21.16
CA VAL A 79 -20.27 14.94 19.84
C VAL A 79 -19.86 16.07 18.91
N GLU A 80 -18.82 15.86 18.13
CA GLU A 80 -18.49 16.73 17.01
C GLU A 80 -19.40 16.37 15.83
N ILE A 81 -20.08 17.38 15.28
CA ILE A 81 -20.99 17.19 14.14
C ILE A 81 -20.57 18.03 12.94
N ILE A 82 -20.94 17.57 11.77
CA ILE A 82 -20.90 18.35 10.53
C ILE A 82 -22.34 18.64 10.12
N VAL A 83 -22.65 19.92 9.93
CA VAL A 83 -23.96 20.41 9.48
C VAL A 83 -23.84 20.90 8.07
N VAL A 84 -24.61 20.32 7.16
CA VAL A 84 -24.74 20.76 5.74
C VAL A 84 -26.03 21.58 5.62
N VAL A 85 -25.89 22.81 5.15
CA VAL A 85 -27.00 23.75 5.04
C VAL A 85 -27.77 23.59 3.72
N ASN A 86 -27.05 23.46 2.61
CA ASN A 86 -27.61 23.14 1.29
C ASN A 86 -26.50 22.71 0.32
N ASP A 87 -26.87 22.32 -0.92
CA ASP A 87 -25.99 21.75 -1.95
C ASP A 87 -25.07 22.76 -2.66
N SER A 88 -25.17 24.05 -2.32
CA SER A 88 -24.38 25.06 -3.01
C SER A 88 -22.93 25.04 -2.54
N VAL A 89 -21.98 25.10 -3.47
CA VAL A 89 -20.55 25.28 -3.20
C VAL A 89 -20.02 26.50 -3.93
N ALA A 90 -19.00 27.12 -3.38
CA ALA A 90 -18.36 28.28 -3.98
C ALA A 90 -17.09 27.89 -4.76
N ASP A 91 -16.85 28.58 -5.85
CA ASP A 91 -15.51 28.68 -6.41
C ASP A 91 -14.62 29.40 -5.38
N PRO A 92 -13.55 28.78 -4.92
CA PRO A 92 -12.67 29.34 -3.89
C PRO A 92 -12.03 30.67 -4.32
N ASP A 93 -11.89 30.90 -5.63
CA ASP A 93 -11.36 32.14 -6.20
C ASP A 93 -12.45 33.24 -6.30
N SER A 94 -13.72 32.90 -6.07
CA SER A 94 -14.85 33.84 -6.05
C SER A 94 -15.24 34.28 -4.66
N ARG A 95 -14.63 35.33 -4.16
CA ARG A 95 -14.93 35.91 -2.85
C ARG A 95 -16.40 36.27 -2.64
N ALA A 96 -17.09 36.59 -3.74
CA ALA A 96 -18.52 36.92 -3.71
C ALA A 96 -19.37 35.67 -3.41
N GLN A 97 -19.04 34.53 -4.01
CA GLN A 97 -19.73 33.25 -3.77
C GLN A 97 -19.44 32.74 -2.35
N VAL A 98 -18.17 32.75 -1.93
CA VAL A 98 -17.77 32.36 -0.56
C VAL A 98 -18.55 33.18 0.48
N ASN A 99 -18.58 34.51 0.34
CA ASN A 99 -19.33 35.39 1.26
C ASN A 99 -20.85 35.17 1.21
N ALA A 100 -21.40 34.76 0.09
CA ALA A 100 -22.81 34.41 0.00
C ALA A 100 -23.13 33.14 0.80
N LEU A 101 -22.31 32.10 0.69
CA LEU A 101 -22.50 30.86 1.46
C LEU A 101 -22.30 31.08 2.96
N LEU A 102 -21.29 31.84 3.38
CA LEU A 102 -21.11 32.18 4.80
C LEU A 102 -22.31 32.91 5.38
N ARG A 103 -22.99 33.78 4.61
CA ARG A 103 -24.24 34.41 5.03
C ARG A 103 -25.38 33.38 5.18
N THR A 104 -25.46 32.40 4.28
CA THR A 104 -26.45 31.33 4.35
C THR A 104 -26.23 30.48 5.60
N GLN A 105 -24.97 30.10 5.91
CA GLN A 105 -24.59 29.37 7.12
C GLN A 105 -24.93 30.18 8.38
N LYS A 106 -24.63 31.47 8.40
CA LYS A 106 -24.99 32.36 9.51
C LYS A 106 -26.50 32.42 9.73
N SER A 107 -27.30 32.43 8.68
CA SER A 107 -28.76 32.40 8.76
C SER A 107 -29.26 31.06 9.31
N ALA A 108 -28.74 29.95 8.85
CA ALA A 108 -29.05 28.61 9.33
C ALA A 108 -28.69 28.47 10.82
N LEU A 109 -27.46 28.89 11.18
CA LEU A 109 -26.98 28.88 12.57
C LEU A 109 -27.90 29.68 13.51
N ALA A 110 -28.39 30.85 13.08
CA ALA A 110 -29.34 31.64 13.84
C ALA A 110 -30.69 30.95 14.00
N GLN A 111 -31.12 30.12 13.07
CA GLN A 111 -32.32 29.30 13.19
C GLN A 111 -32.09 28.10 14.09
N ILE A 112 -30.97 27.43 13.98
CA ILE A 112 -30.54 26.31 14.85
C ILE A 112 -30.54 26.79 16.28
N ASN A 113 -29.86 27.89 16.59
CA ASN A 113 -29.74 28.45 17.95
C ASN A 113 -31.07 28.96 18.54
N ARG A 114 -32.11 29.10 17.73
CA ARG A 114 -33.47 29.38 18.23
C ARG A 114 -34.29 28.13 18.51
N ALA A 115 -33.90 27.03 17.84
CA ALA A 115 -34.67 25.79 17.87
C ALA A 115 -34.15 24.79 18.91
N ILE A 116 -32.93 24.97 19.38
CA ILE A 116 -32.29 24.05 20.34
C ILE A 116 -32.09 24.79 21.69
N ASP A 117 -31.98 24.02 22.76
CA ASP A 117 -31.58 24.52 24.06
C ASP A 117 -30.06 24.66 24.12
N GLY A 118 -29.54 25.89 24.11
CA GLY A 118 -28.12 26.23 24.09
C GLY A 118 -27.70 27.00 22.84
N GLN A 119 -26.40 27.17 22.66
CA GLN A 119 -25.80 27.92 21.57
C GLN A 119 -24.77 27.02 20.85
N VAL A 120 -24.88 26.91 19.55
CA VAL A 120 -23.89 26.23 18.68
C VAL A 120 -22.91 27.27 18.18
N GLU A 121 -21.63 27.03 18.38
CA GLU A 121 -20.54 27.83 17.83
C GLU A 121 -19.81 27.00 16.77
N PRO A 122 -19.76 27.46 15.51
CA PRO A 122 -19.01 26.76 14.46
C PRO A 122 -17.51 26.73 14.77
N GLN A 123 -16.91 25.57 14.76
CA GLN A 123 -15.45 25.40 14.86
C GLN A 123 -14.78 25.62 13.51
N ARG A 124 -15.40 25.11 12.44
CA ARG A 124 -14.93 25.28 11.05
C ARG A 124 -16.11 25.58 10.15
N GLN A 125 -15.89 26.37 9.11
CA GLN A 125 -16.90 26.67 8.10
C GLN A 125 -16.38 26.28 6.73
N TYR A 126 -17.19 25.55 6.00
CA TYR A 126 -16.87 24.97 4.68
C TYR A 126 -17.70 25.67 3.61
N THR A 127 -17.07 26.02 2.48
CA THR A 127 -17.75 26.70 1.37
C THR A 127 -17.39 26.12 0.01
N THR A 128 -16.31 25.38 -0.08
CA THR A 128 -15.78 24.85 -1.35
C THR A 128 -16.18 23.40 -1.60
N LEU A 129 -16.15 22.56 -0.56
CA LEU A 129 -16.50 21.15 -0.65
C LEU A 129 -17.93 20.87 -0.22
N LEU A 130 -18.42 21.63 0.74
CA LEU A 130 -19.81 21.63 1.19
C LEU A 130 -20.18 23.04 1.67
N ASN A 131 -21.47 23.35 1.71
CA ASN A 131 -21.95 24.53 2.37
C ASN A 131 -22.43 24.19 3.78
N GLY A 132 -21.56 24.36 4.75
CA GLY A 132 -21.87 23.94 6.10
C GLY A 132 -20.75 24.27 7.10
N PHE A 133 -20.86 23.70 8.27
CA PHE A 133 -19.89 23.92 9.35
C PHE A 133 -19.80 22.69 10.26
N SER A 134 -18.66 22.57 10.98
CA SER A 134 -18.55 21.66 12.12
C SER A 134 -18.75 22.37 13.44
N ALA A 135 -19.26 21.65 14.43
CA ALA A 135 -19.44 22.15 15.79
C ALA A 135 -19.48 21.00 16.79
N THR A 136 -19.07 21.24 18.03
CA THR A 136 -19.31 20.33 19.15
C THR A 136 -20.65 20.67 19.81
N VAL A 137 -21.50 19.68 19.97
CA VAL A 137 -22.83 19.79 20.54
C VAL A 137 -23.14 18.57 21.41
N THR A 138 -24.18 18.62 22.25
CA THR A 138 -24.62 17.38 22.90
C THR A 138 -25.36 16.49 21.93
N TYR A 139 -25.34 15.18 22.15
CA TYR A 139 -26.07 14.22 21.33
C TYR A 139 -27.59 14.53 21.23
N GLY A 140 -28.19 15.04 22.31
CA GLY A 140 -29.57 15.55 22.31
C GLY A 140 -29.78 16.74 21.39
N GLN A 141 -28.85 17.70 21.38
CA GLN A 141 -28.85 18.84 20.44
C GLN A 141 -28.65 18.36 18.98
N TYR A 142 -27.73 17.44 18.73
CA TYR A 142 -27.54 16.84 17.43
C TYR A 142 -28.84 16.25 16.85
N LYS A 143 -29.55 15.45 17.67
CA LYS A 143 -30.85 14.87 17.26
C LYS A 143 -31.92 15.91 16.95
N ALA A 144 -31.86 17.06 17.59
CA ALA A 144 -32.75 18.20 17.31
C ALA A 144 -32.34 18.95 16.03
N ILE A 145 -31.05 19.22 15.86
CA ILE A 145 -30.48 19.96 14.73
C ILE A 145 -30.81 19.27 13.40
N ARG A 146 -30.61 17.96 13.30
CA ARG A 146 -30.83 17.20 12.06
C ARG A 146 -32.28 17.19 11.56
N LYS A 147 -33.23 17.59 12.38
CA LYS A 147 -34.66 17.65 12.02
C LYS A 147 -35.11 19.02 11.52
N LEU A 148 -34.23 20.02 11.54
CA LEU A 148 -34.59 21.38 11.19
C LEU A 148 -34.63 21.58 9.66
N ASP A 149 -35.62 22.29 9.16
CA ASP A 149 -35.76 22.59 7.73
C ASP A 149 -34.62 23.43 7.15
N CYS A 150 -33.88 24.15 7.99
CA CYS A 150 -32.71 24.93 7.58
C CYS A 150 -31.43 24.08 7.49
N VAL A 151 -31.52 22.80 7.77
CA VAL A 151 -30.41 21.82 7.76
C VAL A 151 -30.76 20.75 6.74
N GLN A 152 -29.95 20.64 5.69
CA GLN A 152 -30.13 19.58 4.70
C GLN A 152 -29.71 18.23 5.27
N SER A 153 -28.58 18.18 5.94
CA SER A 153 -28.12 17.01 6.66
C SER A 153 -27.22 17.42 7.83
N ALA A 154 -27.19 16.60 8.88
CA ALA A 154 -26.22 16.71 9.93
C ALA A 154 -25.83 15.29 10.34
N PHE A 155 -24.55 15.07 10.56
CA PHE A 155 -24.00 13.77 10.98
C PHE A 155 -22.88 14.00 11.99
N ILE A 156 -22.70 13.00 12.87
CA ILE A 156 -21.57 12.98 13.79
C ILE A 156 -20.30 12.82 12.97
N SER A 157 -19.31 13.67 13.22
CA SER A 157 -18.00 13.57 12.59
C SER A 157 -17.38 12.23 12.98
N PRO A 158 -17.14 11.29 12.04
CA PRO A 158 -16.56 10.01 12.38
C PRO A 158 -15.14 10.22 12.90
N THR A 159 -14.87 9.70 14.09
CA THR A 159 -13.51 9.58 14.62
C THR A 159 -12.97 8.24 14.15
N PHE A 160 -11.98 8.26 13.28
CA PHE A 160 -11.31 7.05 12.85
C PHE A 160 -10.27 6.69 13.91
N GLU A 161 -10.54 5.64 14.69
CA GLU A 161 -9.54 5.04 15.56
C GLU A 161 -8.66 4.12 14.70
N LEU A 162 -7.40 4.47 14.64
CA LEU A 162 -6.39 3.72 13.93
C LEU A 162 -5.96 2.52 14.75
N LEU A 163 -5.97 1.36 14.13
CA LEU A 163 -5.56 0.12 14.75
C LEU A 163 -4.04 0.00 14.66
N PRO A 164 -3.32 -0.04 15.81
CA PRO A 164 -1.86 0.00 15.81
C PRO A 164 -1.25 -1.33 15.48
N ASP A 165 -0.30 -1.40 14.55
CA ASP A 165 0.78 -2.39 14.63
C ASP A 165 1.93 -2.26 13.64
N THR A 166 2.95 -1.44 13.89
CA THR A 166 4.28 -1.57 13.28
C THR A 166 5.01 -2.84 13.71
N ALA A 167 4.70 -3.41 14.87
CA ALA A 167 5.30 -4.67 15.31
C ALA A 167 5.03 -5.79 14.31
N ASN A 168 3.86 -5.80 13.65
CA ASN A 168 3.57 -6.80 12.65
C ASN A 168 4.28 -6.55 11.31
N SER A 169 4.35 -5.32 10.82
CA SER A 169 5.09 -5.01 9.60
C SER A 169 6.57 -5.37 9.75
N ASN A 170 7.17 -5.10 10.90
CA ASN A 170 8.53 -5.53 11.24
C ASN A 170 8.67 -7.06 11.29
N ARG A 171 7.68 -7.79 11.79
CA ARG A 171 7.67 -9.28 11.78
C ARG A 171 7.75 -9.82 10.36
N MET A 172 7.00 -9.24 9.42
CA MET A 172 6.95 -9.68 8.03
C MET A 172 8.32 -9.64 7.34
N ILE A 173 9.17 -8.71 7.73
CA ILE A 173 10.47 -8.46 7.09
C ILE A 173 11.68 -8.78 7.98
N GLY A 174 11.47 -9.25 9.21
CA GLY A 174 12.54 -9.50 10.17
C GLY A 174 13.17 -8.22 10.72
N GLY A 175 12.41 -7.14 10.88
CA GLY A 175 12.85 -5.86 11.43
C GLY A 175 12.55 -5.70 12.93
N GLY A 176 13.06 -4.63 13.54
CA GLY A 176 12.82 -4.30 14.94
C GLY A 176 13.16 -5.44 15.89
N ILE A 177 12.21 -5.83 16.73
CA ILE A 177 12.38 -6.94 17.70
C ILE A 177 12.37 -8.33 17.05
N TYR A 178 11.86 -8.46 15.83
CA TYR A 178 11.85 -9.72 15.06
C TYR A 178 13.14 -9.96 14.29
N ASN A 179 14.08 -9.02 14.40
CA ASN A 179 15.41 -9.16 13.85
C ASN A 179 16.24 -10.16 14.68
N THR A 180 16.51 -11.31 14.11
CA THR A 180 17.28 -12.39 14.76
C THR A 180 18.77 -12.32 14.47
N THR A 181 19.22 -11.35 13.66
CA THR A 181 20.62 -11.26 13.19
C THR A 181 21.57 -10.65 14.24
N GLY A 182 21.04 -9.94 15.23
CA GLY A 182 21.82 -9.18 16.22
C GLY A 182 22.25 -7.78 15.75
N PHE A 183 21.96 -7.40 14.49
CA PHE A 183 22.23 -6.08 13.96
C PHE A 183 20.99 -5.20 14.09
N THR A 184 21.14 -3.94 14.48
CA THR A 184 20.04 -3.02 14.81
C THR A 184 20.20 -1.64 14.15
N GLY A 185 21.09 -1.51 13.19
CA GLY A 185 21.47 -0.26 12.55
C GLY A 185 22.47 0.59 13.36
N GLU A 186 23.10 0.01 14.40
CA GLU A 186 24.09 0.73 15.23
C GLU A 186 25.28 1.21 14.39
N GLY A 187 25.59 2.50 14.54
CA GLY A 187 26.66 3.14 13.78
C GLY A 187 26.31 3.50 12.33
N MET A 188 25.04 3.34 11.93
CA MET A 188 24.56 3.68 10.60
C MET A 188 23.80 5.01 10.60
N LEU A 189 23.89 5.75 9.49
CA LEU A 189 23.20 7.01 9.25
C LEU A 189 22.09 6.80 8.21
N VAL A 190 20.86 7.09 8.60
CA VAL A 190 19.69 7.03 7.71
C VAL A 190 19.13 8.43 7.51
N ALA A 191 19.25 8.97 6.30
CA ALA A 191 18.66 10.24 5.94
C ALA A 191 17.18 10.08 5.56
N ILE A 192 16.37 11.01 6.02
CA ILE A 192 14.93 11.10 5.71
C ILE A 192 14.73 12.42 4.97
N LEU A 193 14.56 12.33 3.64
CA LEU A 193 14.25 13.46 2.78
C LEU A 193 12.72 13.55 2.65
N ASP A 194 12.08 14.33 3.51
CA ASP A 194 10.63 14.33 3.68
C ASP A 194 10.11 15.70 4.17
N THR A 195 8.95 15.75 4.83
CA THR A 195 8.27 16.95 5.33
C THR A 195 8.76 17.45 6.69
N GLY A 196 9.91 16.98 7.17
CA GLY A 196 10.44 17.27 8.50
C GLY A 196 9.96 16.24 9.55
N VAL A 197 10.63 16.24 10.71
CA VAL A 197 10.44 15.25 11.78
C VAL A 197 10.13 15.94 13.10
N ASP A 198 9.08 15.54 13.82
CA ASP A 198 8.89 15.93 15.23
C ASP A 198 9.99 15.30 16.10
N MET A 199 11.13 15.95 16.11
CA MET A 199 12.34 15.50 16.81
C MET A 199 12.15 15.41 18.33
N GLY A 200 11.12 16.09 18.87
CA GLY A 200 10.73 16.05 20.28
C GLY A 200 9.91 14.82 20.68
N HIS A 201 9.41 14.07 19.69
CA HIS A 201 8.59 12.88 19.93
C HIS A 201 9.34 11.81 20.73
N GLU A 202 8.62 11.09 21.60
CA GLU A 202 9.23 10.09 22.49
C GLU A 202 9.98 8.96 21.75
N ILE A 203 9.54 8.64 20.51
CA ILE A 203 10.12 7.62 19.65
C ILE A 203 11.59 7.89 19.29
N PHE A 204 12.05 9.12 19.40
CA PHE A 204 13.40 9.56 19.06
C PHE A 204 14.26 9.93 20.27
N LYS A 205 13.77 9.73 21.51
CA LYS A 205 14.51 10.09 22.73
C LYS A 205 15.61 9.10 23.11
N THR A 206 15.50 7.84 22.68
CA THR A 206 16.49 6.83 23.00
C THR A 206 17.70 6.97 22.08
N ALA A 207 18.82 7.38 22.64
CA ALA A 207 20.06 7.52 21.88
C ALA A 207 20.61 6.16 21.44
N PRO A 208 21.26 6.07 20.25
CA PRO A 208 22.02 4.89 19.86
C PRO A 208 23.15 4.60 20.85
N LYS A 209 23.51 3.32 20.99
CA LYS A 209 24.61 2.92 21.89
C LYS A 209 25.96 3.45 21.43
N SER A 210 26.19 3.46 20.12
CA SER A 210 27.46 3.91 19.51
C SER A 210 27.15 4.84 18.34
N PRO A 211 26.88 6.13 18.58
CA PRO A 211 26.60 7.09 17.53
C PRO A 211 27.82 7.30 16.65
N SER A 212 27.66 7.21 15.32
CA SER A 212 28.74 7.43 14.34
C SER A 212 28.95 8.91 14.01
N LEU A 213 27.90 9.73 14.09
CA LEU A 213 27.97 11.17 13.94
C LEU A 213 27.68 11.85 15.29
N THR A 214 28.72 12.48 15.85
CA THR A 214 28.63 13.26 17.09
C THR A 214 28.64 14.75 16.77
N LYS A 215 28.32 15.57 17.76
CA LYS A 215 28.35 17.04 17.59
C LYS A 215 29.74 17.57 17.22
N GLU A 216 30.77 16.99 17.83
CA GLU A 216 32.18 17.34 17.56
C GLU A 216 32.61 16.93 16.15
N LYS A 217 32.18 15.73 15.71
CA LYS A 217 32.45 15.27 14.35
C LYS A 217 31.75 16.16 13.32
N LEU A 218 30.47 16.49 13.54
CA LEU A 218 29.74 17.40 12.66
C LEU A 218 30.39 18.78 12.59
N GLN A 219 30.86 19.32 13.74
CA GLN A 219 31.60 20.58 13.76
C GLN A 219 32.87 20.52 12.89
N SER A 220 33.65 19.42 13.01
CA SER A 220 34.86 19.25 12.18
C SER A 220 34.55 19.11 10.71
N MET A 221 33.42 18.48 10.35
CA MET A 221 32.98 18.33 8.97
C MET A 221 32.55 19.67 8.37
N LEU A 222 31.84 20.52 9.12
CA LEU A 222 31.48 21.88 8.69
C LEU A 222 32.73 22.79 8.49
N GLU A 223 33.81 22.54 9.22
CA GLU A 223 35.09 23.26 9.02
C GLU A 223 35.88 22.76 7.83
N GLN A 224 35.61 21.54 7.36
CA GLN A 224 36.36 20.86 6.31
C GLN A 224 35.69 20.91 4.94
N TYR A 225 34.37 20.90 4.88
CA TYR A 225 33.58 20.76 3.65
C TYR A 225 32.61 21.92 3.50
N ASP A 226 32.32 22.30 2.26
CA ASP A 226 31.36 23.36 1.91
C ASP A 226 29.96 22.74 1.80
N PHE A 227 29.23 22.65 2.90
CA PHE A 227 27.86 22.13 2.93
C PHE A 227 26.86 23.06 2.24
N GLN A 228 25.85 22.49 1.61
CA GLN A 228 24.74 23.24 1.01
C GLN A 228 24.00 24.11 2.04
N VAL A 229 23.83 23.62 3.26
CA VAL A 229 23.20 24.39 4.35
C VAL A 229 23.96 25.70 4.66
N GLU A 230 25.28 25.75 4.47
CA GLU A 230 26.09 26.96 4.66
C GLU A 230 25.94 27.95 3.52
N GLN A 231 25.69 27.47 2.30
CA GLN A 231 25.38 28.28 1.13
C GLN A 231 23.96 28.87 1.21
N ILE A 232 23.00 28.08 1.75
CA ILE A 232 21.61 28.51 1.93
C ILE A 232 21.49 29.54 3.05
N ILE A 233 22.14 29.32 4.21
CA ILE A 233 22.11 30.23 5.36
C ILE A 233 23.51 30.61 5.81
N SER A 234 23.90 31.84 5.56
CA SER A 234 25.20 32.35 6.02
C SER A 234 25.32 32.32 7.54
N GLY A 235 26.44 31.79 8.03
CA GLY A 235 26.75 31.74 9.45
C GLY A 235 25.94 30.68 10.24
N ILE A 236 25.45 29.63 9.58
CA ILE A 236 24.91 28.46 10.25
C ILE A 236 25.99 27.80 11.10
N SER A 237 25.63 27.20 12.19
CA SER A 237 26.57 26.56 13.12
C SER A 237 26.12 25.19 13.50
N VAL A 238 27.02 24.36 14.04
CA VAL A 238 26.69 23.02 14.53
C VAL A 238 25.52 23.03 15.52
N SER A 239 25.36 24.09 16.32
CA SER A 239 24.25 24.21 17.27
C SER A 239 22.88 24.46 16.62
N ASN A 240 22.84 24.82 15.34
CA ASN A 240 21.60 24.89 14.55
C ASN A 240 21.25 23.59 13.90
N LEU A 241 22.24 22.75 13.63
CA LEU A 241 22.09 21.51 12.86
C LEU A 241 21.97 20.27 13.76
N TYR A 242 22.69 20.25 14.89
CA TYR A 242 22.73 19.11 15.80
C TYR A 242 21.58 19.18 16.81
N TYR A 243 20.61 18.28 16.75
CA TYR A 243 19.51 18.21 17.70
C TYR A 243 19.82 17.25 18.88
N SER A 244 20.18 15.98 18.59
CA SER A 244 20.45 14.96 19.60
C SER A 244 21.39 13.86 19.06
N ALA A 245 21.80 12.94 19.93
CA ALA A 245 22.56 11.78 19.47
C ALA A 245 21.76 10.85 18.55
N LYS A 246 20.42 10.86 18.64
CA LYS A 246 19.54 10.12 17.74
C LYS A 246 19.35 10.84 16.43
N ILE A 247 19.26 12.17 16.47
CA ILE A 247 19.09 13.03 15.29
C ILE A 247 20.26 14.02 15.30
N PRO A 248 21.45 13.62 14.79
CA PRO A 248 22.66 14.45 14.84
C PRO A 248 22.71 15.54 13.77
N PHE A 249 21.77 15.55 12.83
CA PHE A 249 21.64 16.57 11.81
C PHE A 249 20.19 16.83 11.48
N GLN A 250 19.84 18.10 11.32
CA GLN A 250 18.53 18.55 10.85
C GLN A 250 18.63 19.88 10.10
N PHE A 251 17.83 20.03 9.05
CA PHE A 251 17.72 21.27 8.29
C PHE A 251 16.47 21.29 7.41
N ASP A 252 15.93 22.48 7.14
CA ASP A 252 14.84 22.69 6.19
C ASP A 252 15.40 23.29 4.89
N TYR A 253 15.54 22.45 3.86
CA TYR A 253 15.96 22.84 2.52
C TYR A 253 14.80 23.47 1.74
N GLY A 254 13.56 23.05 2.01
CA GLY A 254 12.36 23.52 1.34
C GLY A 254 12.05 24.97 1.61
N ASP A 255 11.95 25.35 2.88
CA ASP A 255 11.70 26.74 3.31
C ASP A 255 13.01 27.50 3.60
N LYS A 256 14.15 26.81 3.50
CA LYS A 256 15.49 27.40 3.65
C LYS A 256 15.71 28.01 5.02
N ASP A 257 15.41 27.25 6.04
CA ASP A 257 15.58 27.69 7.41
C ASP A 257 16.21 26.63 8.34
N LYS A 258 16.30 26.91 9.63
CA LYS A 258 16.99 26.08 10.63
C LYS A 258 16.03 25.17 11.37
N ASP A 259 14.76 25.12 11.00
CA ASP A 259 13.73 24.39 11.69
C ASP A 259 13.30 23.17 10.87
N GLY A 260 13.98 22.04 11.08
CA GLY A 260 13.61 20.74 10.47
C GLY A 260 12.38 20.08 11.11
N MET A 261 11.63 20.80 11.94
CA MET A 261 10.35 20.29 12.47
C MET A 261 9.29 20.26 11.37
N PRO A 262 8.31 19.34 11.47
CA PRO A 262 7.23 19.34 10.50
C PRO A 262 6.41 20.61 10.64
N GLY A 263 6.06 21.26 9.54
CA GLY A 263 5.10 22.35 9.52
C GLY A 263 3.71 21.90 9.97
N GLU A 264 2.75 22.82 10.06
CA GLU A 264 1.37 22.54 10.55
C GLU A 264 0.65 21.36 9.86
N LYS A 265 1.12 20.87 8.73
CA LYS A 265 0.55 19.76 7.94
C LYS A 265 1.50 18.58 7.75
N GLY A 266 2.62 18.55 8.43
CA GLY A 266 3.73 17.64 8.16
C GLY A 266 3.80 16.44 9.10
N SER A 267 2.78 15.57 9.15
CA SER A 267 2.90 14.31 9.91
C SER A 267 3.75 13.24 9.20
N HIS A 268 3.87 13.32 7.88
CA HIS A 268 4.40 12.28 7.01
C HIS A 268 5.88 11.96 7.32
N GLY A 269 6.77 12.95 7.38
CA GLY A 269 8.20 12.71 7.65
C GLY A 269 8.48 12.13 9.04
N THR A 270 7.67 12.50 10.05
CA THR A 270 7.74 11.89 11.39
C THR A 270 7.38 10.42 11.33
N HIS A 271 6.33 10.06 10.60
CA HIS A 271 5.88 8.68 10.40
C HIS A 271 6.95 7.84 9.69
N VAL A 272 7.51 8.37 8.60
CA VAL A 272 8.58 7.75 7.82
C VAL A 272 9.83 7.52 8.67
N ALA A 273 10.30 8.55 9.39
CA ALA A 273 11.47 8.45 10.28
C ALA A 273 11.27 7.43 11.40
N SER A 274 10.06 7.39 11.97
CA SER A 274 9.68 6.43 13.01
C SER A 274 9.70 5.00 12.47
N THR A 275 9.15 4.77 11.29
CA THR A 275 9.14 3.45 10.63
C THR A 275 10.55 2.96 10.35
N ALA A 276 11.43 3.81 9.82
CA ALA A 276 12.81 3.43 9.52
C ALA A 276 13.63 3.14 10.80
N ALA A 277 13.59 4.04 11.79
CA ALA A 277 14.56 4.02 12.88
C ALA A 277 14.02 4.46 14.24
N GLY A 278 12.70 4.48 14.48
CA GLY A 278 12.13 4.80 15.80
C GLY A 278 12.62 3.87 16.90
N ASN A 279 12.80 4.40 18.13
CA ASN A 279 13.30 3.62 19.27
C ASN A 279 12.68 4.11 20.58
N VAL A 280 11.71 3.40 21.08
CA VAL A 280 11.04 3.64 22.39
C VAL A 280 11.59 2.79 23.54
N GLY A 281 12.68 2.06 23.29
CA GLY A 281 13.32 1.22 24.29
C GLY A 281 12.61 -0.11 24.54
N VAL A 282 11.49 -0.12 25.24
CA VAL A 282 10.79 -1.34 25.65
C VAL A 282 9.43 -1.56 25.00
N ASN A 283 8.90 -0.55 24.28
CA ASN A 283 7.64 -0.69 23.58
C ASN A 283 7.90 -1.14 22.13
N ASP A 284 7.69 -2.43 21.88
CA ASP A 284 7.94 -3.06 20.58
C ASP A 284 6.86 -2.76 19.53
N ALA A 285 5.68 -2.36 19.96
CA ALA A 285 4.53 -2.13 19.05
C ALA A 285 4.75 -1.00 18.04
N VAL A 286 5.68 -0.07 18.31
CA VAL A 286 5.97 1.09 17.46
C VAL A 286 7.47 1.25 17.15
N MET A 287 8.25 0.22 17.40
CA MET A 287 9.69 0.23 17.12
C MET A 287 9.96 0.25 15.62
N GLY A 288 10.86 1.11 15.17
CA GLY A 288 11.33 1.11 13.78
C GLY A 288 12.17 -0.12 13.42
N VAL A 289 12.43 -0.28 12.13
CA VAL A 289 13.19 -1.43 11.58
C VAL A 289 14.62 -1.46 12.11
N ALA A 290 15.33 -0.31 12.08
CA ALA A 290 16.72 -0.14 12.52
C ALA A 290 16.81 0.80 13.75
N PRO A 291 16.38 0.36 14.94
CA PRO A 291 16.17 1.28 16.08
C PRO A 291 17.44 1.94 16.61
N GLN A 292 18.63 1.40 16.33
CA GLN A 292 19.90 1.98 16.75
C GLN A 292 20.56 2.86 15.67
N ALA A 293 19.99 2.99 14.48
CA ALA A 293 20.48 3.93 13.46
C ALA A 293 20.22 5.38 13.91
N GLN A 294 21.11 6.27 13.50
CA GLN A 294 20.92 7.72 13.64
C GLN A 294 20.11 8.25 12.46
N ILE A 295 19.27 9.24 12.70
CA ILE A 295 18.41 9.86 11.70
C ILE A 295 19.02 11.21 11.28
N ILE A 296 19.22 11.40 9.99
CA ILE A 296 19.56 12.68 9.37
C ILE A 296 18.26 13.27 8.83
N ASN A 297 17.74 14.29 9.51
CA ASN A 297 16.46 14.88 9.16
C ASN A 297 16.65 16.02 8.14
N MET A 298 16.14 15.82 6.93
CA MET A 298 16.24 16.73 5.80
C MET A 298 14.83 17.07 5.30
N ASN A 299 14.27 18.18 5.78
CA ASN A 299 13.00 18.66 5.25
C ASN A 299 13.23 19.26 3.85
N VAL A 300 12.70 18.60 2.81
CA VAL A 300 12.80 19.06 1.41
C VAL A 300 11.49 19.63 0.87
N PHE A 301 10.40 19.55 1.67
CA PHE A 301 9.10 20.07 1.30
C PHE A 301 8.92 21.51 1.77
N LYS A 302 8.38 22.35 0.90
CA LYS A 302 7.99 23.71 1.25
C LYS A 302 6.71 23.73 2.06
N SER A 303 6.58 24.66 2.98
CA SER A 303 5.33 24.91 3.71
C SER A 303 4.16 25.21 2.77
N THR A 304 4.44 25.72 1.57
CA THR A 304 3.47 25.96 0.49
C THR A 304 3.11 24.68 -0.29
N GLY A 305 3.78 23.56 -0.02
CA GLY A 305 3.58 22.25 -0.63
C GLY A 305 4.55 21.93 -1.77
N GLY A 306 4.92 20.66 -1.88
CA GLY A 306 5.83 20.11 -2.89
C GLY A 306 7.30 20.27 -2.53
N ALA A 307 8.12 19.32 -3.00
CA ALA A 307 9.58 19.35 -2.95
C ALA A 307 10.11 19.70 -4.33
N SER A 308 11.09 20.60 -4.40
CA SER A 308 11.77 20.88 -5.67
C SER A 308 12.98 19.97 -5.85
N TYR A 309 13.33 19.65 -7.09
CA TYR A 309 14.58 18.92 -7.34
C TYR A 309 15.81 19.65 -6.80
N ALA A 310 15.85 20.97 -6.86
CA ALA A 310 16.98 21.74 -6.33
C ALA A 310 17.17 21.52 -4.82
N ASP A 311 16.07 21.44 -4.07
CA ASP A 311 16.11 21.21 -2.62
C ASP A 311 16.49 19.75 -2.32
N ILE A 312 16.00 18.78 -3.13
CA ILE A 312 16.38 17.36 -3.04
C ILE A 312 17.87 17.17 -3.37
N LEU A 313 18.38 17.81 -4.44
CA LEU A 313 19.79 17.71 -4.83
C LEU A 313 20.72 18.28 -3.77
N ALA A 314 20.35 19.43 -3.18
CA ALA A 314 21.11 20.02 -2.07
C ALA A 314 21.18 19.07 -0.85
N ALA A 315 20.06 18.43 -0.52
CA ALA A 315 20.02 17.47 0.57
C ALA A 315 20.84 16.20 0.26
N LEU A 316 20.80 15.69 -0.98
CA LEU A 316 21.61 14.53 -1.40
C LEU A 316 23.10 14.84 -1.38
N GLU A 317 23.52 16.04 -1.78
CA GLU A 317 24.91 16.47 -1.70
C GLU A 317 25.39 16.50 -0.25
N ASP A 318 24.60 17.07 0.66
CA ASP A 318 24.91 17.06 2.09
C ASP A 318 24.89 15.63 2.67
N CYS A 319 24.06 14.70 2.15
CA CYS A 319 24.13 13.27 2.51
C CYS A 319 25.50 12.67 2.22
N ILE A 320 26.07 12.97 1.05
CA ILE A 320 27.40 12.49 0.66
C ILE A 320 28.47 13.05 1.62
N LEU A 321 28.43 14.35 1.88
CA LEU A 321 29.37 15.01 2.77
C LEU A 321 29.29 14.51 4.22
N LEU A 322 28.08 14.20 4.70
CA LEU A 322 27.83 13.61 6.02
C LEU A 322 28.26 12.15 6.13
N GLY A 323 28.45 11.47 5.00
CA GLY A 323 28.73 10.03 4.95
C GLY A 323 27.51 9.21 5.34
N VAL A 324 26.33 9.59 4.83
CA VAL A 324 25.07 8.86 5.02
C VAL A 324 25.18 7.48 4.38
N ASP A 325 24.72 6.44 5.08
CA ASP A 325 24.71 5.08 4.56
C ASP A 325 23.46 4.80 3.72
N VAL A 326 22.30 5.33 4.12
CA VAL A 326 21.01 5.13 3.44
C VAL A 326 20.23 6.42 3.40
N ALA A 327 19.66 6.77 2.26
CA ALA A 327 18.69 7.86 2.13
C ALA A 327 17.33 7.33 1.71
N ASN A 328 16.29 7.74 2.43
CA ASN A 328 14.90 7.41 2.15
C ASN A 328 14.20 8.61 1.49
N LEU A 329 13.59 8.37 0.34
CA LEU A 329 12.78 9.32 -0.41
C LEU A 329 11.35 8.78 -0.53
N SER A 330 10.51 9.11 0.46
CA SER A 330 9.08 8.79 0.45
C SER A 330 8.29 9.84 -0.32
N LEU A 331 8.76 10.16 -1.52
CA LEU A 331 8.24 11.20 -2.40
C LEU A 331 8.35 10.77 -3.87
N GLY A 332 7.61 11.43 -4.73
CA GLY A 332 7.71 11.19 -6.17
C GLY A 332 6.63 11.90 -6.96
N SER A 333 6.79 11.86 -8.28
CA SER A 333 5.81 12.31 -9.26
C SER A 333 5.39 11.12 -10.12
N ASP A 334 4.08 10.88 -10.22
CA ASP A 334 3.53 9.73 -10.93
C ASP A 334 3.94 9.69 -12.40
N CYS A 335 4.03 8.48 -12.95
CA CYS A 335 4.36 8.24 -14.34
C CYS A 335 5.77 8.74 -14.69
N GLY A 336 6.76 8.35 -13.91
CA GLY A 336 8.16 8.72 -14.12
C GLY A 336 8.66 8.27 -15.48
N TYR A 337 9.29 9.20 -16.18
CA TYR A 337 9.89 8.98 -17.48
C TYR A 337 11.40 9.09 -17.35
N ILE A 338 12.12 8.11 -17.90
CA ILE A 338 13.56 8.15 -18.05
C ILE A 338 13.89 7.90 -19.50
N ASP A 339 14.81 8.70 -20.02
CA ASP A 339 15.48 8.51 -21.28
C ASP A 339 16.99 8.61 -21.02
N TYR A 340 17.65 7.45 -20.91
CA TYR A 340 19.09 7.38 -20.67
C TYR A 340 19.91 7.89 -21.87
N ASP A 341 19.29 7.88 -23.07
CA ASP A 341 19.91 8.40 -24.28
C ASP A 341 19.56 9.89 -24.53
N SER A 342 18.85 10.50 -23.58
CA SER A 342 18.46 11.90 -23.71
C SER A 342 19.65 12.83 -23.81
N GLU A 343 19.65 13.67 -24.84
CA GLU A 343 20.59 14.78 -24.97
C GLU A 343 20.13 16.03 -24.16
N ASP A 344 18.96 15.96 -23.53
CA ASP A 344 18.47 17.04 -22.68
C ASP A 344 19.35 17.21 -21.45
N ALA A 345 19.95 18.39 -21.29
CA ALA A 345 20.91 18.67 -20.24
C ALA A 345 20.32 18.53 -18.83
N PHE A 346 19.03 18.77 -18.66
CA PHE A 346 18.36 18.65 -17.37
C PHE A 346 18.20 17.17 -16.97
N THR A 347 17.63 16.36 -17.84
CA THR A 347 17.45 14.90 -17.61
C THR A 347 18.79 14.24 -17.33
N LYS A 348 19.80 14.57 -18.14
CA LYS A 348 21.17 14.04 -17.96
C LYS A 348 21.76 14.44 -16.62
N SER A 349 21.62 15.71 -16.22
CA SER A 349 22.13 16.18 -14.92
C SER A 349 21.44 15.46 -13.74
N LEU A 350 20.14 15.16 -13.85
CA LEU A 350 19.42 14.43 -12.81
C LEU A 350 19.95 13.01 -12.67
N LEU A 351 20.10 12.31 -13.79
CA LEU A 351 20.64 10.94 -13.81
C LEU A 351 22.05 10.90 -13.23
N ASP A 352 22.94 11.81 -13.68
CA ASP A 352 24.30 11.93 -13.17
C ASP A 352 24.35 12.17 -11.65
N VAL A 353 23.41 12.92 -11.07
CA VAL A 353 23.38 13.17 -9.61
C VAL A 353 23.00 11.91 -8.84
N PHE A 354 21.96 11.18 -9.28
CA PHE A 354 21.57 9.95 -8.63
C PHE A 354 22.66 8.86 -8.77
N GLU A 355 23.30 8.76 -9.95
CA GLU A 355 24.45 7.87 -10.18
C GLU A 355 25.59 8.18 -9.22
N ARG A 356 26.04 9.44 -9.13
CA ARG A 356 27.10 9.83 -8.18
C ARG A 356 26.71 9.62 -6.73
N THR A 357 25.44 9.76 -6.39
CA THR A 357 24.97 9.47 -5.02
C THR A 357 25.15 8.00 -4.71
N GLY A 358 24.80 7.09 -5.61
CA GLY A 358 25.05 5.66 -5.48
C GLY A 358 26.55 5.31 -5.46
N GLU A 359 27.35 5.88 -6.36
CA GLU A 359 28.80 5.70 -6.41
C GLU A 359 29.51 6.16 -5.13
N SER A 360 28.96 7.15 -4.41
CA SER A 360 29.47 7.60 -3.11
C SER A 360 29.20 6.61 -1.98
N GLY A 361 28.34 5.61 -2.24
CA GLY A 361 27.99 4.56 -1.28
C GLY A 361 26.70 4.81 -0.51
N VAL A 362 25.89 5.80 -0.89
CA VAL A 362 24.56 6.05 -0.31
C VAL A 362 23.56 5.13 -1.00
N SER A 363 22.92 4.22 -0.26
CA SER A 363 21.78 3.45 -0.76
C SER A 363 20.52 4.31 -0.79
N LEU A 364 19.78 4.24 -1.89
CA LEU A 364 18.55 5.04 -2.10
C LEU A 364 17.33 4.12 -2.04
N ALA A 365 16.53 4.22 -0.98
CA ALA A 365 15.22 3.60 -0.88
C ALA A 365 14.16 4.62 -1.32
N VAL A 366 13.43 4.33 -2.40
CA VAL A 366 12.53 5.29 -3.02
C VAL A 366 11.15 4.69 -3.23
N ALA A 367 10.10 5.38 -2.80
CA ALA A 367 8.73 4.94 -2.94
C ALA A 367 8.32 4.78 -4.42
N ALA A 368 7.74 3.64 -4.79
CA ALA A 368 7.34 3.35 -6.18
C ALA A 368 6.19 4.23 -6.69
N GLY A 369 5.44 4.87 -5.79
CA GLY A 369 4.26 5.67 -6.10
C GLY A 369 2.94 4.99 -5.75
N ASN A 370 1.87 5.78 -5.73
CA ASN A 370 0.54 5.36 -5.25
C ASN A 370 -0.54 5.50 -6.33
N ALA A 371 -0.14 5.44 -7.61
CA ALA A 371 -1.04 5.60 -8.75
C ALA A 371 -1.49 4.27 -9.36
N TYR A 372 -1.09 3.12 -8.76
CA TYR A 372 -1.38 1.78 -9.29
C TYR A 372 -0.90 1.63 -10.74
N ASN A 373 -1.82 1.53 -11.69
CA ASN A 373 -1.55 1.54 -13.13
C ASN A 373 -2.74 2.16 -13.90
N ALA A 374 -2.60 2.32 -15.19
CA ALA A 374 -3.65 2.88 -16.05
C ALA A 374 -4.94 2.03 -16.08
N ALA A 375 -4.92 0.79 -15.56
CA ALA A 375 -6.11 -0.05 -15.40
C ALA A 375 -6.96 0.32 -14.20
N TYR A 376 -6.40 0.98 -13.21
CA TYR A 376 -7.11 1.29 -11.97
C TYR A 376 -8.16 2.40 -12.13
N GLY A 377 -8.26 2.98 -13.25
CA GLY A 377 -9.41 3.78 -13.64
C GLY A 377 -9.53 5.14 -12.99
N ASP A 378 -8.80 5.43 -11.95
CA ASP A 378 -9.16 6.54 -11.08
C ASP A 378 -8.29 7.78 -11.26
N ALA A 379 -6.98 7.63 -11.38
CA ALA A 379 -6.14 8.79 -11.64
C ALA A 379 -6.40 9.42 -13.02
N PHE A 380 -6.82 8.62 -14.00
CA PHE A 380 -7.00 9.04 -15.39
C PHE A 380 -8.35 8.66 -16.02
N GLY A 381 -9.28 8.12 -15.26
CA GLY A 381 -10.66 7.87 -15.70
C GLY A 381 -10.81 6.76 -16.74
N GLY A 382 -9.90 5.78 -16.81
CA GLY A 382 -9.95 4.76 -17.84
C GLY A 382 -9.52 3.37 -17.38
N LYS A 383 -9.98 2.36 -18.10
CA LYS A 383 -9.47 0.99 -18.01
C LYS A 383 -8.26 0.84 -18.93
N ALA A 384 -7.20 0.15 -18.50
CA ALA A 384 -6.12 -0.22 -19.40
C ALA A 384 -6.64 -1.24 -20.42
N LEU A 385 -6.52 -0.94 -21.70
CA LEU A 385 -6.90 -1.85 -22.76
C LEU A 385 -5.85 -2.95 -22.90
N ALA A 386 -6.28 -4.17 -23.17
CA ALA A 386 -5.39 -5.28 -23.54
C ALA A 386 -4.53 -4.98 -24.78
N SER A 387 -4.93 -4.01 -25.58
CA SER A 387 -4.18 -3.51 -26.73
C SER A 387 -3.14 -2.42 -26.37
N ASN A 388 -3.13 -1.94 -25.13
CA ASN A 388 -2.14 -0.96 -24.66
C ASN A 388 -1.25 -1.57 -23.56
N PRO A 389 -0.06 -2.08 -23.89
CA PRO A 389 0.84 -2.68 -22.92
C PRO A 389 1.60 -1.63 -22.07
N ASP A 390 1.63 -0.36 -22.46
CA ASP A 390 2.32 0.71 -21.73
C ASP A 390 1.36 1.35 -20.71
N TYR A 391 1.15 0.67 -19.60
CA TYR A 391 0.23 1.10 -18.53
C TYR A 391 0.89 1.22 -17.15
N GLY A 392 2.22 1.12 -17.08
CA GLY A 392 2.97 1.30 -15.84
C GLY A 392 2.99 2.76 -15.37
N LEU A 393 2.89 2.99 -14.05
CA LEU A 393 2.84 4.30 -13.43
C LEU A 393 3.84 4.49 -12.28
N VAL A 394 4.94 3.72 -12.26
CA VAL A 394 6.02 3.94 -11.28
C VAL A 394 6.48 5.38 -11.33
N SER A 395 6.62 6.00 -10.15
CA SER A 395 6.95 7.43 -9.99
C SER A 395 8.42 7.70 -10.24
N GLU A 396 8.78 8.92 -10.63
CA GLU A 396 10.15 9.42 -10.49
C GLU A 396 10.35 10.08 -9.11
N PRO A 397 11.53 10.00 -8.46
CA PRO A 397 12.78 9.43 -8.99
C PRO A 397 12.93 7.91 -8.79
N SER A 398 11.88 7.21 -8.42
CA SER A 398 11.89 5.75 -8.21
C SER A 398 12.25 4.97 -9.48
N THR A 399 11.93 5.53 -10.67
CA THR A 399 12.33 4.97 -11.96
C THR A 399 13.82 5.02 -12.24
N TYR A 400 14.61 5.87 -11.57
CA TYR A 400 16.04 6.04 -11.85
C TYR A 400 16.82 4.79 -11.49
N GLY A 401 17.90 4.52 -12.25
CA GLY A 401 18.71 3.29 -12.12
C GLY A 401 19.22 3.07 -10.71
N GLU A 402 19.74 4.12 -10.08
CA GLU A 402 20.31 4.04 -8.74
C GLU A 402 19.26 3.93 -7.62
N SER A 403 18.04 4.38 -7.86
CA SER A 403 16.94 4.24 -6.91
C SER A 403 16.54 2.78 -6.77
N LEU A 404 16.53 2.24 -5.55
CA LEU A 404 15.84 0.98 -5.29
C LEU A 404 14.37 1.30 -5.06
N SER A 405 13.56 0.97 -6.06
CA SER A 405 12.13 1.25 -6.11
C SER A 405 11.35 0.29 -5.20
N VAL A 406 10.55 0.84 -4.28
CA VAL A 406 9.87 0.06 -3.24
C VAL A 406 8.37 0.06 -3.45
N ALA A 407 7.81 -1.12 -3.70
CA ALA A 407 6.37 -1.37 -3.75
C ALA A 407 5.78 -1.64 -2.36
N ALA A 408 4.47 -1.50 -2.24
CA ALA A 408 3.74 -1.72 -1.00
C ALA A 408 2.93 -3.02 -1.01
N VAL A 409 3.06 -3.80 0.07
CA VAL A 409 2.16 -4.89 0.43
C VAL A 409 1.33 -4.50 1.65
N SER A 410 0.12 -5.06 1.77
CA SER A 410 -0.69 -4.86 2.96
C SER A 410 -0.07 -5.54 4.19
N ASN A 411 -0.34 -4.97 5.37
CA ASN A 411 0.07 -5.59 6.62
C ASN A 411 -0.59 -6.97 6.75
N GLY A 412 0.21 -8.01 6.99
CA GLY A 412 -0.23 -9.41 7.05
C GLY A 412 -1.09 -9.75 8.26
N MET A 413 -1.27 -8.82 9.19
CA MET A 413 -2.12 -9.00 10.38
C MET A 413 -3.04 -7.79 10.56
N VAL A 414 -4.21 -8.02 11.11
CA VAL A 414 -5.14 -6.95 11.51
C VAL A 414 -5.59 -7.20 12.95
N LYS A 415 -5.80 -6.14 13.70
CA LYS A 415 -6.49 -6.24 14.98
C LYS A 415 -7.99 -6.21 14.72
N GLY A 416 -8.67 -7.27 15.08
CA GLY A 416 -10.09 -7.37 14.83
C GLY A 416 -10.75 -8.54 15.51
N PRO A 417 -12.07 -8.69 15.33
CA PRO A 417 -12.85 -9.79 15.86
C PRO A 417 -12.49 -11.10 15.15
N TYR A 418 -12.49 -12.19 15.88
CA TYR A 418 -12.13 -13.50 15.32
C TYR A 418 -12.89 -14.67 15.95
N VAL A 419 -12.91 -15.76 15.21
CA VAL A 419 -13.27 -17.08 15.73
C VAL A 419 -12.04 -17.99 15.76
N THR A 420 -11.93 -18.83 16.79
CA THR A 420 -10.88 -19.85 16.85
C THR A 420 -11.45 -21.19 16.40
N VAL A 421 -10.82 -21.80 15.40
CA VAL A 421 -11.20 -23.08 14.80
C VAL A 421 -9.95 -23.94 14.65
N GLY A 422 -9.94 -25.14 15.19
CA GLY A 422 -8.79 -26.06 15.10
C GLY A 422 -7.47 -25.45 15.60
N GLY A 423 -7.54 -24.50 16.54
CA GLY A 423 -6.38 -23.78 17.09
C GLY A 423 -5.93 -22.56 16.26
N LYS A 424 -6.54 -22.28 15.11
CA LYS A 424 -6.27 -21.11 14.26
C LYS A 424 -7.31 -20.01 14.53
N ASN A 425 -6.87 -18.77 14.64
CA ASN A 425 -7.72 -17.60 14.73
C ASN A 425 -8.04 -17.10 13.31
N LEU A 426 -9.32 -16.98 13.00
CA LEU A 426 -9.84 -16.56 11.70
C LEU A 426 -10.61 -15.25 11.90
N ALA A 427 -10.13 -14.18 11.25
CA ALA A 427 -10.81 -12.89 11.28
C ALA A 427 -12.23 -12.98 10.70
N TYR A 428 -13.16 -12.24 11.27
CA TYR A 428 -14.49 -12.07 10.71
C TYR A 428 -14.92 -10.60 10.68
N GLN A 429 -15.84 -10.29 9.79
CA GLN A 429 -16.54 -9.02 9.72
C GLN A 429 -17.90 -9.18 10.37
N ASP A 430 -18.15 -8.48 11.46
CA ASP A 430 -19.44 -8.52 12.13
C ASP A 430 -20.47 -7.71 11.35
N SER A 431 -21.54 -8.34 10.90
CA SER A 431 -22.57 -7.63 10.11
C SER A 431 -23.32 -6.59 10.92
N ALA A 432 -23.34 -6.71 12.23
CA ALA A 432 -23.98 -5.73 13.10
C ALA A 432 -23.23 -4.40 13.17
N THR A 433 -21.92 -4.38 12.89
CA THR A 433 -21.10 -3.14 12.93
C THR A 433 -21.47 -2.13 11.83
N ILE A 434 -22.13 -2.58 10.78
CA ILE A 434 -22.57 -1.75 9.64
C ILE A 434 -24.09 -1.60 9.57
N SER A 435 -24.81 -2.03 10.59
CA SER A 435 -26.27 -2.00 10.62
C SER A 435 -26.76 -0.86 11.51
N ASP A 436 -27.65 -0.02 10.96
CA ASP A 436 -28.37 1.02 11.71
C ASP A 436 -29.61 0.47 12.46
N ASP A 437 -29.84 -0.84 12.41
CA ASP A 437 -30.98 -1.47 13.04
C ASP A 437 -30.68 -1.66 14.54
N GLU A 438 -31.46 -1.04 15.40
CA GLU A 438 -31.39 -1.21 16.88
C GLU A 438 -31.55 -2.69 17.32
N ASN A 439 -32.10 -3.53 16.46
CA ASN A 439 -32.23 -4.97 16.65
C ASN A 439 -31.06 -5.78 16.10
N ALA A 440 -30.03 -5.14 15.55
CA ALA A 440 -28.85 -5.82 15.04
C ALA A 440 -28.24 -6.71 16.12
N LYS A 441 -27.85 -7.91 15.72
CA LYS A 441 -27.33 -8.94 16.63
C LYS A 441 -25.84 -9.15 16.37
N PRO A 442 -24.95 -8.55 17.18
CA PRO A 442 -23.52 -8.72 17.02
C PRO A 442 -23.13 -10.19 17.12
N PHE A 443 -22.32 -10.68 16.18
CA PHE A 443 -21.82 -12.04 16.19
C PHE A 443 -20.96 -12.31 17.44
N ARG A 444 -20.28 -11.29 17.94
CA ARG A 444 -19.53 -11.30 19.20
C ARG A 444 -20.40 -11.65 20.42
N SER A 445 -21.71 -11.43 20.38
CA SER A 445 -22.62 -11.84 21.47
C SER A 445 -22.58 -13.34 21.77
N LEU A 446 -22.13 -14.15 20.82
CA LEU A 446 -21.97 -15.59 20.99
C LEU A 446 -20.72 -15.97 21.80
N SER A 447 -19.81 -15.04 22.10
CA SER A 447 -18.57 -15.32 22.84
C SER A 447 -18.80 -15.91 24.24
N SER A 448 -19.92 -15.55 24.89
CA SER A 448 -20.27 -16.07 26.21
C SER A 448 -20.69 -17.56 26.23
N ARG A 449 -20.87 -18.15 25.05
CA ARG A 449 -21.33 -19.55 24.93
C ARG A 449 -20.22 -20.61 24.91
N GLY A 450 -18.93 -20.14 24.92
CA GLY A 450 -17.78 -21.04 24.86
C GLY A 450 -17.61 -21.72 23.51
N SER A 451 -17.37 -23.05 23.54
CA SER A 451 -17.23 -23.83 22.30
C SER A 451 -18.60 -24.10 21.68
N LEU A 452 -18.76 -23.74 20.42
CA LEU A 452 -19.96 -23.91 19.60
C LEU A 452 -19.71 -24.92 18.49
N GLU A 453 -20.68 -25.77 18.21
CA GLU A 453 -20.65 -26.58 16.99
C GLU A 453 -21.06 -25.74 15.78
N TYR A 454 -20.51 -26.07 14.62
CA TYR A 454 -20.99 -25.52 13.36
C TYR A 454 -21.27 -26.63 12.35
N VAL A 455 -22.15 -26.32 11.40
CA VAL A 455 -22.55 -27.21 10.33
C VAL A 455 -22.24 -26.54 8.99
N VAL A 456 -21.63 -27.31 8.08
CA VAL A 456 -21.38 -26.84 6.71
C VAL A 456 -22.63 -27.03 5.89
N VAL A 457 -23.23 -25.93 5.46
CA VAL A 457 -24.46 -25.96 4.66
C VAL A 457 -24.09 -26.19 3.20
N PRO A 458 -24.73 -27.16 2.51
CA PRO A 458 -24.49 -27.40 1.10
C PRO A 458 -24.88 -26.21 0.23
N ASN A 459 -24.34 -26.13 -0.98
CA ASN A 459 -24.64 -25.11 -1.98
C ASN A 459 -24.53 -23.70 -1.39
N TYR A 460 -25.62 -22.93 -1.41
CA TYR A 460 -25.63 -21.51 -1.06
C TYR A 460 -26.56 -21.15 0.12
N GLY A 461 -27.07 -22.15 0.84
CA GLY A 461 -27.86 -21.95 2.07
C GLY A 461 -29.31 -21.54 1.82
N ALA A 462 -29.94 -22.05 0.77
CA ALA A 462 -31.38 -21.98 0.60
C ALA A 462 -32.09 -22.88 1.64
N GLU A 463 -33.38 -22.69 1.89
CA GLU A 463 -34.16 -23.52 2.85
C GLU A 463 -34.03 -25.00 2.55
N ALA A 464 -34.05 -25.40 1.28
CA ALA A 464 -33.88 -26.79 0.86
C ALA A 464 -32.49 -27.36 1.19
N ASP A 465 -31.47 -26.54 1.31
CA ASP A 465 -30.09 -26.95 1.63
C ASP A 465 -29.95 -27.41 3.10
N TYR A 466 -30.97 -27.15 3.93
CA TYR A 466 -31.01 -27.55 5.33
C TYR A 466 -31.80 -28.87 5.54
N GLU A 467 -32.42 -29.43 4.50
CA GLU A 467 -33.14 -30.68 4.59
C GLU A 467 -32.22 -31.85 5.01
N GLY A 468 -32.51 -32.48 6.14
CA GLY A 468 -31.68 -33.53 6.69
C GLY A 468 -30.41 -33.09 7.39
N LEU A 469 -30.17 -31.78 7.49
CA LEU A 469 -29.02 -31.21 8.18
C LEU A 469 -29.38 -30.85 9.63
N ASP A 470 -28.57 -31.30 10.59
CA ASP A 470 -28.76 -30.94 12.00
C ASP A 470 -28.12 -29.57 12.30
N ALA A 471 -28.88 -28.51 12.05
CA ALA A 471 -28.45 -27.12 12.30
C ALA A 471 -28.94 -26.60 13.67
N GLN A 472 -29.78 -27.35 14.38
CA GLN A 472 -30.38 -26.93 15.63
C GLN A 472 -29.33 -26.58 16.70
N GLY A 473 -29.29 -25.34 17.15
CA GLY A 473 -28.35 -24.85 18.18
C GLY A 473 -26.91 -24.69 17.72
N LYS A 474 -26.62 -24.79 16.43
CA LYS A 474 -25.29 -24.69 15.83
C LYS A 474 -25.10 -23.39 15.03
N ILE A 475 -23.86 -23.10 14.64
CA ILE A 475 -23.55 -22.05 13.67
C ILE A 475 -23.67 -22.62 12.26
N ALA A 476 -24.39 -21.96 11.38
CA ALA A 476 -24.47 -22.33 9.97
C ALA A 476 -23.28 -21.69 9.20
N LEU A 477 -22.43 -22.52 8.60
CA LEU A 477 -21.37 -22.07 7.69
C LEU A 477 -21.89 -22.16 6.25
N VAL A 478 -22.08 -20.99 5.60
CA VAL A 478 -22.78 -20.86 4.31
C VAL A 478 -21.88 -20.18 3.28
N GLN A 479 -21.89 -20.66 2.04
CA GLN A 479 -21.15 -20.01 0.95
C GLN A 479 -21.92 -18.80 0.40
N ARG A 480 -21.21 -17.71 0.09
CA ARG A 480 -21.74 -16.59 -0.70
C ARG A 480 -22.05 -17.05 -2.11
N GLY A 481 -23.18 -16.60 -2.70
CA GLY A 481 -23.57 -16.92 -4.07
C GLY A 481 -25.02 -17.39 -4.19
N GLY A 482 -25.36 -18.06 -5.32
CA GLY A 482 -26.71 -18.58 -5.58
C GLY A 482 -27.73 -17.50 -5.91
N SER A 483 -27.33 -16.28 -6.28
CA SER A 483 -28.21 -15.14 -6.51
C SER A 483 -29.17 -14.85 -5.32
N MET A 484 -28.71 -15.19 -4.11
CA MET A 484 -29.47 -15.01 -2.86
C MET A 484 -28.95 -13.83 -2.07
N TYR A 485 -29.85 -13.02 -1.53
CA TYR A 485 -29.53 -12.01 -0.55
C TYR A 485 -29.12 -12.64 0.78
N TYR A 486 -28.25 -11.97 1.52
CA TYR A 486 -27.75 -12.45 2.82
C TYR A 486 -28.87 -12.64 3.83
N GLU A 487 -29.87 -11.78 3.83
CA GLU A 487 -31.08 -11.90 4.65
C GLU A 487 -31.88 -13.18 4.37
N GLN A 488 -31.92 -13.62 3.10
CA GLN A 488 -32.58 -14.89 2.75
C GLN A 488 -31.83 -16.09 3.32
N LYS A 489 -30.49 -16.05 3.29
CA LYS A 489 -29.62 -17.08 3.87
C LYS A 489 -29.75 -17.10 5.38
N GLU A 490 -29.77 -15.93 6.03
CA GLU A 490 -29.95 -15.78 7.47
C GLU A 490 -31.28 -16.35 7.93
N ARG A 491 -32.35 -16.02 7.22
CA ARG A 491 -33.70 -16.54 7.51
C ARG A 491 -33.77 -18.03 7.37
N ALA A 492 -33.19 -18.62 6.32
CA ALA A 492 -33.12 -20.06 6.12
C ALA A 492 -32.36 -20.75 7.26
N ALA A 493 -31.20 -20.20 7.67
CA ALA A 493 -30.43 -20.69 8.80
C ALA A 493 -31.21 -20.62 10.10
N ALA A 494 -31.89 -19.50 10.39
CA ALA A 494 -32.69 -19.31 11.56
C ALA A 494 -33.89 -20.27 11.59
N ASN A 495 -34.59 -20.49 10.45
CA ASN A 495 -35.70 -21.45 10.33
C ASN A 495 -35.25 -22.90 10.58
N ALA A 496 -34.01 -23.24 10.22
CA ALA A 496 -33.38 -24.52 10.50
C ALA A 496 -32.88 -24.66 11.96
N GLY A 497 -33.07 -23.62 12.78
CA GLY A 497 -32.72 -23.62 14.21
C GLY A 497 -31.25 -23.27 14.50
N ALA A 498 -30.52 -22.73 13.54
CA ALA A 498 -29.18 -22.21 13.78
C ALA A 498 -29.20 -21.01 14.77
N ILE A 499 -28.14 -20.86 15.56
CA ILE A 499 -28.02 -19.79 16.56
C ILE A 499 -27.11 -18.65 16.09
N GLY A 500 -26.50 -18.79 14.91
CA GLY A 500 -25.69 -17.81 14.22
C GLY A 500 -25.31 -18.29 12.83
N MET A 501 -24.87 -17.39 11.99
CA MET A 501 -24.47 -17.70 10.61
C MET A 501 -23.12 -17.06 10.30
N LEU A 502 -22.19 -17.85 9.77
CA LEU A 502 -20.96 -17.40 9.13
C LEU A 502 -21.11 -17.58 7.62
N VAL A 503 -21.03 -16.49 6.88
CA VAL A 503 -20.96 -16.55 5.43
C VAL A 503 -19.51 -16.43 5.00
N TYR A 504 -19.01 -17.40 4.22
CA TYR A 504 -17.69 -17.31 3.64
C TYR A 504 -17.77 -16.88 2.17
N ASN A 505 -16.76 -16.09 1.74
CA ASN A 505 -16.73 -15.62 0.37
C ASN A 505 -16.54 -16.76 -0.63
N ASN A 506 -17.02 -16.57 -1.85
CA ASN A 506 -16.82 -17.48 -2.98
C ASN A 506 -15.69 -17.02 -3.92
N VAL A 507 -15.07 -15.89 -3.59
CA VAL A 507 -13.88 -15.31 -4.23
C VAL A 507 -12.93 -14.80 -3.12
N PRO A 508 -11.65 -14.60 -3.41
CA PRO A 508 -10.74 -14.00 -2.44
C PRO A 508 -11.24 -12.67 -1.88
N GLY A 509 -10.83 -12.35 -0.66
CA GLY A 509 -11.14 -11.09 0.01
C GLY A 509 -12.33 -11.14 0.98
N MET A 510 -12.60 -10.00 1.60
CA MET A 510 -13.67 -9.79 2.57
C MET A 510 -14.72 -8.84 2.01
N LEU A 511 -15.95 -8.99 2.46
CA LEU A 511 -17.07 -8.11 2.11
C LEU A 511 -17.89 -7.78 3.35
N TYR A 512 -18.54 -6.64 3.29
CA TYR A 512 -19.56 -6.30 4.27
C TYR A 512 -20.90 -6.93 3.87
N MET A 513 -21.56 -7.56 4.85
CA MET A 513 -22.81 -8.25 4.66
C MET A 513 -23.94 -7.49 5.36
N SER A 514 -24.87 -6.93 4.59
CA SER A 514 -26.03 -6.21 5.13
C SER A 514 -27.17 -7.17 5.41
N ILE A 515 -27.76 -7.04 6.61
CA ILE A 515 -28.96 -7.76 7.06
C ILE A 515 -29.90 -6.72 7.66
N THR A 516 -31.18 -6.81 7.32
CA THR A 516 -32.20 -5.81 7.71
C THR A 516 -33.28 -6.34 8.64
N ASP A 517 -33.50 -7.65 8.73
CA ASP A 517 -34.49 -8.27 9.63
C ASP A 517 -33.80 -9.41 10.42
N TRP A 518 -33.16 -9.06 11.52
CA TRP A 518 -32.27 -9.91 12.29
C TRP A 518 -33.01 -10.99 13.07
N LYS A 519 -32.79 -12.27 12.73
CA LYS A 519 -33.21 -13.43 13.49
C LYS A 519 -32.08 -13.96 14.35
N ILE A 520 -30.87 -14.08 13.77
CA ILE A 520 -29.68 -14.62 14.43
C ILE A 520 -28.46 -13.72 14.17
N PRO A 521 -27.41 -13.78 15.03
CA PRO A 521 -26.13 -13.11 14.76
C PRO A 521 -25.46 -13.62 13.49
N CYS A 522 -24.91 -12.71 12.67
CA CYS A 522 -24.28 -13.06 11.41
C CYS A 522 -22.92 -12.36 11.25
N ALA A 523 -21.98 -13.07 10.66
CA ALA A 523 -20.67 -12.49 10.29
C ALA A 523 -20.18 -13.05 8.96
N PHE A 524 -19.26 -12.32 8.36
CA PHE A 524 -18.62 -12.66 7.09
C PHE A 524 -17.16 -13.05 7.32
N ILE A 525 -16.68 -14.07 6.63
CA ILE A 525 -15.29 -14.54 6.65
C ILE A 525 -14.75 -14.68 5.24
N SER A 526 -13.42 -14.70 5.10
CA SER A 526 -12.78 -14.89 3.81
C SER A 526 -13.06 -16.28 3.22
N GLN A 527 -12.84 -16.42 1.91
CA GLN A 527 -12.91 -17.71 1.24
C GLN A 527 -11.97 -18.73 1.90
N ALA A 528 -10.71 -18.35 2.11
CA ALA A 528 -9.69 -19.21 2.73
C ALA A 528 -10.12 -19.69 4.14
N ALA A 529 -10.70 -18.80 4.95
CA ALA A 529 -11.23 -19.16 6.27
C ALA A 529 -12.38 -20.19 6.17
N GLY A 530 -13.32 -19.97 5.24
CA GLY A 530 -14.42 -20.90 4.99
C GLY A 530 -13.96 -22.29 4.53
N GLU A 531 -13.03 -22.34 3.58
CA GLU A 531 -12.47 -23.62 3.10
C GLU A 531 -11.66 -24.32 4.20
N TYR A 532 -10.88 -23.57 5.00
CA TYR A 532 -10.23 -24.14 6.18
C TYR A 532 -11.24 -24.77 7.15
N MET A 533 -12.33 -24.06 7.46
CA MET A 533 -13.40 -24.61 8.34
C MET A 533 -14.06 -25.86 7.75
N LYS A 534 -14.28 -25.90 6.43
CA LYS A 534 -14.85 -27.10 5.75
C LYS A 534 -13.96 -28.33 5.91
N GLN A 535 -12.65 -28.17 5.96
CA GLN A 535 -11.68 -29.26 6.05
C GLN A 535 -11.50 -29.81 7.47
N GLN A 536 -11.94 -29.07 8.52
CA GLN A 536 -11.77 -29.54 9.90
C GLN A 536 -12.51 -30.84 10.16
N GLN A 537 -11.89 -31.77 10.88
CA GLN A 537 -12.56 -33.03 11.31
C GLN A 537 -13.57 -32.74 12.40
N THR A 538 -13.22 -31.93 13.39
CA THR A 538 -14.10 -31.48 14.45
C THR A 538 -14.71 -30.14 14.10
N LYS A 539 -16.01 -30.11 13.92
CA LYS A 539 -16.79 -28.92 13.52
C LYS A 539 -17.13 -28.04 14.73
N THR A 540 -16.12 -27.50 15.41
CA THR A 540 -16.32 -26.63 16.56
C THR A 540 -15.54 -25.32 16.39
N LEU A 541 -16.09 -24.25 16.92
CA LEU A 541 -15.46 -22.94 16.99
C LEU A 541 -15.70 -22.27 18.35
N SER A 542 -14.89 -21.28 18.70
CA SER A 542 -15.20 -20.33 19.76
C SER A 542 -15.13 -18.91 19.22
N VAL A 543 -16.05 -18.04 19.65
CA VAL A 543 -16.09 -16.62 19.29
C VAL A 543 -15.30 -15.83 20.33
N ALA A 544 -14.35 -15.00 19.90
CA ALA A 544 -13.57 -14.19 20.82
C ALA A 544 -14.40 -13.06 21.44
N ALA A 545 -14.19 -12.80 22.73
CA ALA A 545 -14.85 -11.71 23.45
C ALA A 545 -14.20 -10.34 23.19
N ALA A 546 -12.93 -10.33 22.81
CA ALA A 546 -12.14 -9.13 22.52
C ALA A 546 -11.37 -9.31 21.21
N ASP A 547 -11.01 -8.19 20.60
CA ASP A 547 -10.18 -8.18 19.40
C ASP A 547 -8.76 -8.61 19.74
N ALA A 548 -8.13 -9.31 18.79
CA ALA A 548 -6.70 -9.63 18.82
C ALA A 548 -6.10 -9.47 17.42
N LEU A 549 -4.78 -9.52 17.37
CA LEU A 549 -4.06 -9.65 16.11
C LEU A 549 -4.35 -10.99 15.47
N VAL A 550 -4.86 -10.96 14.25
CA VAL A 550 -5.19 -12.12 13.43
C VAL A 550 -4.69 -11.92 12.01
N GLU A 551 -4.45 -13.02 11.30
CA GLU A 551 -4.06 -12.93 9.88
C GLU A 551 -5.05 -12.06 9.10
N SER A 552 -4.51 -11.11 8.33
CA SER A 552 -5.32 -10.25 7.48
C SER A 552 -6.01 -11.08 6.41
N PRO A 553 -7.32 -11.01 6.30
CA PRO A 553 -8.04 -11.74 5.26
C PRO A 553 -7.87 -11.13 3.86
N THR A 554 -7.20 -9.98 3.78
CA THR A 554 -6.94 -9.23 2.55
C THR A 554 -5.44 -9.04 2.30
N TYR A 555 -4.60 -9.95 2.84
CA TYR A 555 -3.17 -9.90 2.59
C TYR A 555 -2.88 -10.02 1.09
N GLY A 556 -2.04 -9.13 0.59
CA GLY A 556 -1.63 -9.06 -0.82
C GLY A 556 -0.98 -7.73 -1.15
N MET A 557 -0.58 -7.56 -2.39
CA MET A 557 -0.06 -6.27 -2.87
C MET A 557 -1.11 -5.18 -2.69
N ALA A 558 -0.69 -4.04 -2.19
CA ALA A 558 -1.60 -2.92 -1.95
C ALA A 558 -2.18 -2.38 -3.27
N ASP A 559 -3.48 -2.05 -3.24
CA ASP A 559 -4.22 -1.65 -4.45
C ASP A 559 -3.73 -0.33 -5.06
N PHE A 560 -3.08 0.51 -4.27
CA PHE A 560 -2.52 1.78 -4.73
C PHE A 560 -1.09 1.64 -5.28
N SER A 561 -0.34 0.58 -4.94
CA SER A 561 1.09 0.46 -5.28
C SER A 561 1.32 0.54 -6.78
N SER A 562 2.15 1.48 -7.22
CA SER A 562 2.39 1.71 -8.65
C SER A 562 3.11 0.55 -9.32
N TRP A 563 2.67 0.21 -10.54
CA TRP A 563 3.25 -0.84 -11.37
C TRP A 563 4.30 -0.30 -12.33
N GLY A 564 5.30 -1.15 -12.66
CA GLY A 564 6.09 -1.06 -13.89
C GLY A 564 5.41 -1.78 -15.07
N ALA A 565 6.11 -2.00 -16.15
CA ALA A 565 7.48 -1.60 -16.41
C ALA A 565 7.61 -0.09 -16.68
N THR A 566 8.87 0.38 -16.73
CA THR A 566 9.14 1.71 -17.30
C THR A 566 8.94 1.70 -18.82
N THR A 567 8.94 2.87 -19.43
CA THR A 567 8.81 3.04 -20.89
C THR A 567 9.94 2.36 -21.69
N GLU A 568 11.06 2.06 -21.04
CA GLU A 568 12.23 1.38 -21.64
C GLU A 568 12.24 -0.13 -21.37
N LEU A 569 11.12 -0.70 -20.91
CA LEU A 569 11.06 -2.10 -20.49
C LEU A 569 12.10 -2.43 -19.42
N THR A 570 12.34 -1.53 -18.48
CA THR A 570 13.11 -1.83 -17.27
C THR A 570 12.18 -2.32 -16.17
N LEU A 571 12.65 -3.28 -15.40
CA LEU A 571 11.88 -3.85 -14.30
C LEU A 571 11.92 -2.91 -13.09
N LYS A 572 10.78 -2.34 -12.78
CA LYS A 572 10.46 -1.57 -11.59
C LYS A 572 9.05 -1.99 -11.11
N PRO A 573 8.79 -1.97 -9.79
CA PRO A 573 9.72 -1.76 -8.67
C PRO A 573 10.74 -2.90 -8.55
N GLU A 574 11.76 -2.75 -7.67
CA GLU A 574 12.74 -3.79 -7.40
C GLU A 574 12.38 -4.67 -6.20
N LEU A 575 11.74 -4.10 -5.17
CA LEU A 575 11.50 -4.78 -3.90
C LEU A 575 10.15 -4.37 -3.32
N THR A 576 9.59 -5.19 -2.47
CA THR A 576 8.34 -4.92 -1.75
C THR A 576 8.57 -4.90 -0.24
N ALA A 577 7.89 -4.00 0.45
CA ALA A 577 7.79 -3.99 1.91
C ALA A 577 6.38 -3.62 2.37
N PRO A 578 6.02 -3.82 3.65
CA PRO A 578 4.72 -3.41 4.19
C PRO A 578 4.50 -1.91 4.02
N GLY A 579 3.38 -1.52 3.41
CA GLY A 579 3.06 -0.12 3.11
C GLY A 579 1.60 0.24 3.32
N ALA A 580 0.72 -0.72 3.62
CA ALA A 580 -0.66 -0.44 3.97
C ALA A 580 -0.97 -0.91 5.39
N GLY A 581 -1.66 -0.07 6.18
CA GLY A 581 -1.95 -0.29 7.58
C GLY A 581 -0.71 -0.14 8.47
N ILE A 582 0.15 0.83 8.20
CA ILE A 582 1.40 1.04 8.95
C ILE A 582 1.19 2.08 10.04
N TYR A 583 1.28 1.64 11.29
CA TYR A 583 1.12 2.48 12.47
C TYR A 583 2.47 2.96 12.99
N ALA A 584 2.73 4.25 12.97
CA ALA A 584 3.97 4.85 13.41
C ALA A 584 3.75 6.24 14.02
N ALA A 585 4.82 6.88 14.53
CA ALA A 585 4.71 8.15 15.19
C ALA A 585 4.35 9.29 14.23
N VAL A 586 3.51 10.19 14.72
CA VAL A 586 3.17 11.48 14.10
C VAL A 586 3.31 12.58 15.15
N PRO A 587 3.37 13.87 14.79
CA PRO A 587 3.41 14.93 15.79
C PRO A 587 2.30 14.80 16.82
N GLY A 588 2.71 14.64 18.09
CA GLY A 588 1.80 14.54 19.23
C GLY A 588 1.19 13.16 19.49
N GLY A 589 1.51 12.10 18.70
CA GLY A 589 0.97 10.78 18.92
C GLY A 589 1.41 9.75 17.90
N TYR A 590 0.52 8.84 17.56
CA TYR A 590 0.75 7.75 16.60
C TYR A 590 -0.45 7.61 15.68
N GLU A 591 -0.20 7.32 14.42
CA GLU A 591 -1.22 7.19 13.40
C GLU A 591 -0.90 6.05 12.41
N SER A 592 -1.92 5.45 11.79
CA SER A 592 -1.73 4.50 10.69
C SER A 592 -1.79 5.23 9.36
N MET A 593 -0.85 4.92 8.48
CA MET A 593 -0.84 5.48 7.13
C MET A 593 -0.69 4.37 6.09
N ASP A 594 -1.14 4.68 4.88
CA ASP A 594 -1.03 3.84 3.70
C ASP A 594 -0.20 4.55 2.64
N GLY A 595 0.69 3.84 1.98
CA GLY A 595 1.50 4.36 0.90
C GLY A 595 2.78 3.55 0.66
N THR A 596 3.29 3.59 -0.55
CA THR A 596 4.67 3.19 -0.83
C THR A 596 5.68 4.05 -0.05
N SER A 597 5.24 5.23 0.40
CA SER A 597 5.94 6.09 1.36
C SER A 597 6.15 5.44 2.73
N MET A 598 5.33 4.47 3.12
CA MET A 598 5.48 3.68 4.35
C MET A 598 6.26 2.39 4.10
N ALA A 599 6.23 1.87 2.87
CA ALA A 599 7.06 0.73 2.46
C ALA A 599 8.54 1.09 2.34
N SER A 600 8.86 2.22 1.74
CA SER A 600 10.23 2.70 1.52
C SER A 600 11.07 2.79 2.82
N PRO A 601 10.58 3.38 3.93
CA PRO A 601 11.36 3.44 5.17
C PRO A 601 11.58 2.06 5.83
N HIS A 602 10.71 1.07 5.59
CA HIS A 602 11.01 -0.31 6.00
C HIS A 602 12.25 -0.82 5.27
N VAL A 603 12.36 -0.56 3.97
CA VAL A 603 13.53 -0.95 3.17
C VAL A 603 14.76 -0.15 3.60
N ALA A 604 14.63 1.14 3.84
CA ALA A 604 15.75 1.97 4.32
C ALA A 604 16.32 1.46 5.65
N GLY A 605 15.46 1.09 6.60
CA GLY A 605 15.89 0.44 7.85
C GLY A 605 16.53 -0.92 7.60
N GLY A 606 15.98 -1.73 6.69
CA GLY A 606 16.55 -3.02 6.27
C GLY A 606 17.94 -2.86 5.66
N MET A 607 18.11 -1.90 4.76
CA MET A 607 19.41 -1.55 4.18
C MET A 607 20.44 -1.18 5.27
N ALA A 608 20.05 -0.36 6.24
CA ALA A 608 20.94 0.00 7.34
C ALA A 608 21.41 -1.22 8.16
N ILE A 609 20.54 -2.18 8.40
CA ILE A 609 20.88 -3.44 9.09
C ILE A 609 21.83 -4.28 8.25
N VAL A 610 21.54 -4.47 6.97
CA VAL A 610 22.38 -5.27 6.04
C VAL A 610 23.74 -4.61 5.87
N GLN A 611 23.81 -3.29 5.71
CA GLN A 611 25.07 -2.55 5.63
C GLN A 611 25.89 -2.67 6.91
N GLN A 612 25.25 -2.60 8.08
CA GLN A 612 25.94 -2.85 9.37
C GLN A 612 26.54 -4.25 9.39
N ALA A 613 25.80 -5.26 8.95
CA ALA A 613 26.29 -6.64 8.91
C ALA A 613 27.47 -6.81 7.94
N LEU A 614 27.42 -6.19 6.77
CA LEU A 614 28.51 -6.20 5.79
C LEU A 614 29.75 -5.49 6.34
N LYS A 615 29.60 -4.33 6.95
CA LYS A 615 30.68 -3.57 7.60
C LYS A 615 31.33 -4.35 8.76
N ALA A 616 30.53 -5.12 9.49
CA ALA A 616 31.05 -6.00 10.54
C ALA A 616 31.82 -7.22 10.00
N ARG A 617 31.45 -7.72 8.81
CA ARG A 617 32.14 -8.82 8.13
C ARG A 617 33.44 -8.38 7.47
N ASP A 618 33.41 -7.22 6.80
CA ASP A 618 34.55 -6.64 6.13
C ASP A 618 34.55 -5.11 6.26
N ALA A 619 35.32 -4.63 7.24
CA ALA A 619 35.48 -3.20 7.50
C ALA A 619 36.24 -2.44 6.36
N SER A 620 36.87 -3.15 5.44
CA SER A 620 37.60 -2.59 4.31
C SER A 620 36.73 -2.39 3.06
N MET A 621 35.51 -2.96 3.05
CA MET A 621 34.57 -2.82 1.93
C MET A 621 34.23 -1.33 1.72
N SER A 622 34.33 -0.86 0.49
CA SER A 622 33.98 0.51 0.14
C SER A 622 32.48 0.80 0.37
N GLY A 623 32.09 2.06 0.44
CA GLY A 623 30.69 2.45 0.52
C GLY A 623 29.88 1.95 -0.67
N ALA A 624 30.41 2.15 -1.89
CA ALA A 624 29.79 1.70 -3.13
C ALA A 624 29.61 0.17 -3.20
N ASP A 625 30.66 -0.60 -2.83
CA ASP A 625 30.57 -2.07 -2.79
C ASP A 625 29.53 -2.52 -1.75
N ARG A 626 29.45 -1.85 -0.60
CA ARG A 626 28.46 -2.13 0.45
C ARG A 626 27.03 -1.85 -0.03
N LYS A 627 26.80 -0.73 -0.69
CA LYS A 627 25.52 -0.38 -1.32
C LYS A 627 25.10 -1.45 -2.33
N HIS A 628 25.99 -1.75 -3.30
CA HIS A 628 25.73 -2.77 -4.31
C HIS A 628 25.43 -4.15 -3.70
N MET A 629 26.22 -4.57 -2.73
CA MET A 629 26.00 -5.86 -2.05
C MET A 629 24.69 -5.85 -1.23
N THR A 630 24.33 -4.74 -0.62
CA THR A 630 23.07 -4.59 0.12
C THR A 630 21.87 -4.81 -0.80
N ASP A 631 21.83 -4.10 -1.94
CA ASP A 631 20.76 -4.24 -2.93
C ASP A 631 20.70 -5.70 -3.46
N THR A 632 21.85 -6.27 -3.76
CA THR A 632 22.01 -7.65 -4.26
C THR A 632 21.47 -8.68 -3.26
N LEU A 633 21.83 -8.58 -1.98
CA LEU A 633 21.39 -9.51 -0.95
C LEU A 633 19.87 -9.40 -0.71
N LEU A 634 19.37 -8.18 -0.56
CA LEU A 634 17.94 -7.95 -0.33
C LEU A 634 17.08 -8.47 -1.48
N MET A 635 17.50 -8.27 -2.74
CA MET A 635 16.74 -8.77 -3.89
C MET A 635 16.91 -10.28 -4.09
N SER A 636 18.11 -10.82 -3.90
CA SER A 636 18.36 -12.27 -4.08
C SER A 636 17.57 -13.13 -3.10
N THR A 637 17.29 -12.62 -1.90
CA THR A 637 16.62 -13.35 -0.80
C THR A 637 15.18 -12.88 -0.55
N ALA A 638 14.64 -12.06 -1.44
CA ALA A 638 13.25 -11.61 -1.34
C ALA A 638 12.26 -12.78 -1.57
N HIS A 639 11.17 -12.76 -0.82
CA HIS A 639 10.14 -13.79 -0.91
C HIS A 639 9.06 -13.40 -1.90
N VAL A 640 8.86 -14.23 -2.92
CA VAL A 640 7.78 -14.03 -3.90
C VAL A 640 6.43 -14.00 -3.20
N ILE A 641 5.63 -12.97 -3.46
CA ILE A 641 4.29 -12.79 -2.89
C ILE A 641 3.28 -13.39 -3.85
N TYR A 642 2.37 -14.17 -3.31
CA TYR A 642 1.31 -14.85 -4.05
C TYR A 642 -0.04 -14.23 -3.73
N ASP A 643 -0.95 -14.25 -4.70
CA ASP A 643 -2.34 -13.92 -4.47
C ASP A 643 -3.09 -15.05 -3.74
N ASN A 644 -4.37 -14.85 -3.47
CA ASN A 644 -5.18 -15.84 -2.76
C ASN A 644 -5.46 -17.13 -3.55
N ASP A 645 -5.21 -17.12 -4.85
CA ASP A 645 -5.34 -18.29 -5.74
C ASP A 645 -4.01 -19.05 -5.85
N GLY A 646 -2.97 -18.59 -5.18
CA GLY A 646 -1.63 -19.17 -5.19
C GLY A 646 -0.86 -18.85 -6.46
N VAL A 647 -1.25 -17.81 -7.19
CA VAL A 647 -0.51 -17.29 -8.35
C VAL A 647 0.40 -16.15 -7.87
N PRO A 648 1.68 -16.11 -8.26
CA PRO A 648 2.52 -14.98 -7.92
C PRO A 648 1.98 -13.70 -8.53
N TYR A 649 2.07 -12.59 -7.78
CA TYR A 649 1.91 -11.28 -8.40
C TYR A 649 3.01 -11.04 -9.43
N SER A 650 2.71 -10.22 -10.43
CA SER A 650 3.68 -9.79 -11.45
C SER A 650 4.94 -9.16 -10.82
N PRO A 651 6.15 -9.46 -11.32
CA PRO A 651 7.35 -8.75 -10.89
C PRO A 651 7.28 -7.25 -11.19
N ARG A 652 6.51 -6.79 -12.17
CA ARG A 652 6.22 -5.35 -12.37
C ARG A 652 5.38 -4.74 -11.24
N LYS A 653 4.78 -5.57 -10.37
CA LYS A 653 4.01 -5.14 -9.21
C LYS A 653 4.78 -5.30 -7.91
N GLN A 654 5.56 -6.38 -7.77
CA GLN A 654 6.23 -6.73 -6.52
C GLN A 654 7.77 -6.68 -6.56
N GLY A 655 8.38 -6.47 -7.72
CA GLY A 655 9.83 -6.61 -7.88
C GLY A 655 10.29 -8.05 -7.65
N ALA A 656 11.37 -8.23 -6.92
CA ALA A 656 11.87 -9.54 -6.49
C ALA A 656 10.97 -10.21 -5.43
N GLY A 657 10.11 -9.44 -4.74
CA GLY A 657 9.22 -9.92 -3.70
C GLY A 657 9.34 -9.14 -2.38
N LEU A 658 8.77 -9.71 -1.32
CA LEU A 658 8.84 -9.15 0.03
C LEU A 658 10.26 -9.25 0.59
N MET A 659 10.80 -8.13 1.06
CA MET A 659 12.09 -8.06 1.72
C MET A 659 12.18 -9.01 2.93
N SER A 660 13.30 -9.75 3.05
CA SER A 660 13.67 -10.53 4.24
C SER A 660 15.04 -10.08 4.75
N ILE A 661 15.06 -9.33 5.84
CA ILE A 661 16.31 -8.84 6.46
C ILE A 661 17.11 -10.01 7.02
N ASN A 662 16.42 -10.96 7.68
CA ASN A 662 17.10 -12.10 8.29
C ASN A 662 17.79 -12.99 7.25
N ASP A 663 17.14 -13.22 6.12
CA ASP A 663 17.73 -14.03 5.04
C ASP A 663 18.86 -13.29 4.33
N ALA A 664 18.70 -11.99 4.04
CA ALA A 664 19.75 -11.15 3.45
C ALA A 664 21.03 -11.11 4.30
N VAL A 665 20.89 -11.05 5.63
CA VAL A 665 22.05 -11.08 6.54
C VAL A 665 22.65 -12.47 6.67
N ASN A 666 21.86 -13.54 6.71
CA ASN A 666 22.32 -14.88 7.03
C ASN A 666 22.72 -15.70 5.80
N THR A 667 22.27 -15.34 4.60
CA THR A 667 22.61 -16.06 3.39
C THR A 667 24.12 -16.18 3.16
N ARG A 668 24.52 -17.28 2.56
CA ARG A 668 25.86 -17.51 2.03
C ARG A 668 25.87 -17.53 0.51
N GLY A 669 24.68 -17.59 -0.10
CA GLY A 669 24.52 -17.50 -1.54
C GLY A 669 23.87 -16.17 -1.92
N TYR A 670 24.22 -15.67 -3.10
CA TYR A 670 23.53 -14.53 -3.74
C TYR A 670 23.65 -14.62 -5.26
N LEU A 671 22.85 -13.84 -5.96
CA LEU A 671 22.76 -13.82 -7.40
C LEU A 671 23.34 -12.52 -7.98
N SER A 672 23.96 -12.61 -9.16
CA SER A 672 24.30 -11.44 -9.97
C SER A 672 23.94 -11.68 -11.43
N VAL A 673 23.67 -10.61 -12.16
CA VAL A 673 23.38 -10.61 -13.59
C VAL A 673 24.41 -9.73 -14.29
N ALA A 674 25.10 -10.28 -15.29
CA ALA A 674 26.16 -9.55 -15.97
C ALA A 674 25.63 -8.27 -16.64
N GLY A 675 26.29 -7.14 -16.35
CA GLY A 675 25.90 -5.83 -16.86
C GLY A 675 24.72 -5.17 -16.14
N MET A 676 24.24 -5.76 -15.03
CA MET A 676 23.18 -5.19 -14.21
C MET A 676 23.72 -4.86 -12.80
N GLU A 677 23.33 -3.72 -12.26
CA GLU A 677 23.65 -3.32 -10.90
C GLU A 677 22.94 -4.20 -9.84
N ARG A 678 21.80 -4.76 -10.20
CA ARG A 678 20.93 -5.56 -9.32
C ARG A 678 20.57 -6.89 -9.98
N PRO A 679 20.26 -7.95 -9.20
CA PRO A 679 19.89 -9.25 -9.73
C PRO A 679 18.46 -9.24 -10.30
N LYS A 680 18.32 -8.71 -11.50
CA LYS A 680 17.09 -8.72 -12.32
C LYS A 680 17.43 -8.96 -13.78
N LEU A 681 16.54 -9.63 -14.51
CA LEU A 681 16.76 -10.03 -15.91
C LEU A 681 15.79 -9.24 -16.81
N GLU A 682 16.33 -8.29 -17.54
CA GLU A 682 15.59 -7.45 -18.49
C GLU A 682 15.85 -7.91 -19.92
N LEU A 683 14.95 -8.75 -20.45
CA LEU A 683 15.13 -9.44 -21.71
C LEU A 683 14.64 -8.63 -22.92
N LYS A 684 14.09 -7.44 -22.66
CA LYS A 684 13.53 -6.53 -23.65
C LYS A 684 12.41 -7.17 -24.48
N ASP A 685 12.21 -6.74 -25.71
CA ASP A 685 11.13 -7.20 -26.56
C ASP A 685 11.52 -8.36 -27.50
N ASP A 686 10.53 -9.12 -27.95
CA ASP A 686 10.61 -10.20 -28.93
C ASP A 686 9.77 -9.85 -30.18
N PRO A 687 10.26 -8.96 -31.05
CA PRO A 687 9.50 -8.48 -32.22
C PRO A 687 9.11 -9.57 -33.20
N ALA A 688 9.86 -10.68 -33.18
CA ALA A 688 9.59 -11.84 -34.04
C ALA A 688 8.60 -12.82 -33.38
N MET A 689 8.17 -12.56 -32.15
CA MET A 689 7.23 -13.41 -31.38
C MET A 689 7.66 -14.86 -31.32
N LYS A 690 8.95 -15.10 -31.11
CA LYS A 690 9.53 -16.45 -31.02
C LYS A 690 9.06 -17.16 -29.76
N GLY A 691 8.86 -16.41 -28.67
CA GLY A 691 8.47 -16.95 -27.37
C GLY A 691 9.54 -17.84 -26.76
N VAL A 692 10.82 -17.53 -27.00
CA VAL A 692 11.97 -18.25 -26.47
C VAL A 692 12.86 -17.23 -25.75
N TYR A 693 13.02 -17.43 -24.45
CA TYR A 693 13.70 -16.48 -23.58
C TYR A 693 14.84 -17.18 -22.85
N THR A 694 16.07 -16.71 -23.08
CA THR A 694 17.27 -17.26 -22.43
C THR A 694 17.74 -16.29 -21.36
N MET A 695 17.81 -16.77 -20.14
CA MET A 695 18.15 -16.05 -18.92
C MET A 695 19.46 -16.61 -18.38
N THR A 696 20.46 -15.75 -18.17
CA THR A 696 21.75 -16.15 -17.61
C THR A 696 22.06 -15.29 -16.40
N PHE A 697 22.42 -15.93 -15.32
CA PHE A 697 22.82 -15.27 -14.07
C PHE A 697 23.87 -16.14 -13.35
N THR A 698 24.60 -15.52 -12.44
CA THR A 698 25.66 -16.18 -11.68
C THR A 698 25.23 -16.39 -10.24
N VAL A 699 25.37 -17.62 -9.73
CA VAL A 699 25.18 -17.96 -8.31
C VAL A 699 26.54 -17.89 -7.63
N HIS A 700 26.63 -17.12 -6.55
CA HIS A 700 27.83 -16.95 -5.74
C HIS A 700 27.68 -17.72 -4.42
N ASN A 701 28.80 -18.27 -3.93
CA ASN A 701 28.86 -18.89 -2.61
C ASN A 701 29.99 -18.25 -1.78
N THR A 702 29.63 -17.51 -0.75
CA THR A 702 30.57 -16.90 0.21
C THR A 702 30.81 -17.75 1.46
N GLY A 703 30.12 -18.90 1.56
CA GLY A 703 30.18 -19.79 2.71
C GLY A 703 31.38 -20.75 2.66
N SER A 704 31.48 -21.58 3.69
CA SER A 704 32.49 -22.64 3.87
C SER A 704 32.07 -24.00 3.30
N ASP A 705 30.76 -24.14 2.98
CA ASP A 705 30.16 -25.38 2.52
C ASP A 705 29.65 -25.23 1.09
N THR A 706 29.54 -26.35 0.36
CA THR A 706 28.94 -26.34 -0.98
C THR A 706 27.44 -26.08 -0.86
N LEU A 707 26.92 -25.12 -1.62
CA LEU A 707 25.49 -24.82 -1.73
C LEU A 707 24.89 -25.56 -2.93
N TYR A 708 23.67 -26.07 -2.74
CA TYR A 708 22.89 -26.74 -3.78
C TYR A 708 21.53 -26.08 -3.90
N TYR A 709 21.11 -25.79 -5.13
CA TYR A 709 19.80 -25.20 -5.38
C TYR A 709 19.10 -25.89 -6.55
N ASP A 710 17.82 -26.20 -6.38
CA ASP A 710 16.96 -26.64 -7.47
C ASP A 710 16.40 -25.40 -8.18
N VAL A 711 16.61 -25.34 -9.50
CA VAL A 711 16.29 -24.18 -10.35
C VAL A 711 14.94 -24.40 -11.04
N THR A 712 14.00 -23.49 -10.81
CA THR A 712 12.65 -23.57 -11.39
C THR A 712 12.17 -22.19 -11.85
N PRO A 713 11.84 -22.00 -13.14
CA PRO A 713 11.20 -20.79 -13.60
C PRO A 713 9.69 -20.81 -13.33
N ILE A 714 9.16 -19.68 -12.90
CA ILE A 714 7.72 -19.39 -12.82
C ILE A 714 7.46 -18.32 -13.88
N VAL A 715 6.64 -18.66 -14.88
CA VAL A 715 6.38 -17.75 -16.01
C VAL A 715 4.92 -17.27 -15.95
N LEU A 716 4.74 -15.98 -16.06
CA LEU A 716 3.49 -15.27 -15.91
C LEU A 716 3.16 -14.42 -17.13
N THR A 717 1.91 -14.10 -17.28
CA THR A 717 1.40 -13.04 -18.16
C THR A 717 0.19 -12.39 -17.52
N ASP A 718 -0.26 -11.26 -18.05
CA ASP A 718 -1.45 -10.57 -17.60
C ASP A 718 -2.74 -11.38 -17.79
N THR A 719 -3.75 -11.06 -17.02
CA THR A 719 -5.12 -11.55 -17.19
C THR A 719 -5.97 -10.46 -17.84
N THR A 720 -6.82 -10.87 -18.79
CA THR A 720 -7.77 -9.96 -19.43
C THR A 720 -9.17 -10.21 -18.93
N GLU A 721 -9.97 -9.15 -18.89
CA GLU A 721 -11.41 -9.20 -18.63
C GLU A 721 -12.19 -8.46 -19.70
N SER A 722 -13.46 -8.81 -19.87
CA SER A 722 -14.37 -8.08 -20.75
C SER A 722 -14.97 -6.89 -19.99
N TYR A 723 -14.91 -5.72 -20.61
CA TYR A 723 -15.53 -4.50 -20.14
C TYR A 723 -16.52 -3.99 -21.17
N VAL A 724 -17.74 -3.68 -20.75
CA VAL A 724 -18.78 -3.10 -21.59
C VAL A 724 -19.00 -1.66 -21.17
N ASN A 725 -18.76 -0.72 -22.08
CA ASN A 725 -18.97 0.70 -21.80
C ASN A 725 -20.46 1.12 -21.85
N GLY A 726 -20.73 2.38 -21.51
CA GLY A 726 -22.09 2.94 -21.54
C GLY A 726 -22.79 2.86 -22.89
N ASP A 727 -22.06 2.80 -24.02
CA ASP A 727 -22.55 2.64 -25.37
C ASP A 727 -22.73 1.18 -25.79
N GLN A 728 -22.66 0.24 -24.86
CA GLN A 728 -22.73 -1.21 -25.08
C GLN A 728 -21.63 -1.77 -25.99
N GLN A 729 -20.48 -1.10 -26.04
CA GLN A 729 -19.29 -1.61 -26.72
C GLN A 729 -18.47 -2.45 -25.76
N GLU A 730 -18.05 -3.63 -26.23
CA GLU A 730 -17.23 -4.57 -25.47
C GLU A 730 -15.75 -4.35 -25.77
N PHE A 731 -14.93 -4.29 -24.73
CA PHE A 731 -13.49 -4.14 -24.79
C PHE A 731 -12.80 -5.23 -23.97
N SER A 732 -11.63 -5.67 -24.43
CA SER A 732 -10.73 -6.48 -23.62
C SER A 732 -9.80 -5.54 -22.84
N THR A 733 -9.84 -5.65 -21.52
CA THR A 733 -9.04 -4.83 -20.62
C THR A 733 -8.14 -5.70 -19.73
N ILE A 734 -7.12 -5.10 -19.13
CA ILE A 734 -6.25 -5.75 -18.16
C ILE A 734 -6.98 -5.81 -16.81
N SER A 735 -7.02 -6.99 -16.19
CA SER A 735 -7.71 -7.19 -14.90
C SER A 735 -6.87 -6.79 -13.68
N GLY A 736 -5.56 -6.59 -13.84
CA GLY A 736 -4.64 -6.31 -12.74
C GLY A 736 -4.15 -7.55 -11.97
N SER A 737 -4.53 -8.75 -12.40
CA SER A 737 -4.02 -10.03 -11.87
C SER A 737 -3.11 -10.71 -12.90
N SER A 738 -2.23 -11.57 -12.40
CA SER A 738 -1.38 -12.41 -13.24
C SER A 738 -1.97 -13.81 -13.40
N ARG A 739 -1.51 -14.51 -14.41
CA ARG A 739 -1.78 -15.95 -14.59
C ARG A 739 -0.53 -16.68 -15.03
N LEU A 740 -0.44 -17.95 -14.70
CA LEU A 740 0.65 -18.82 -15.16
C LEU A 740 0.58 -18.95 -16.68
N LEU A 741 1.72 -18.72 -17.34
CA LEU A 741 1.86 -18.86 -18.79
C LEU A 741 2.41 -20.26 -19.11
N PRO A 742 1.70 -21.11 -19.87
CA PRO A 742 2.16 -22.43 -20.24
C PRO A 742 3.49 -22.39 -21.02
N HIS A 743 4.49 -23.09 -20.50
CA HIS A 743 5.85 -23.12 -21.05
C HIS A 743 6.54 -24.46 -20.80
N THR A 744 7.64 -24.66 -21.49
CA THR A 744 8.66 -25.67 -21.19
C THR A 744 9.97 -24.94 -20.89
N PHE A 745 10.86 -25.56 -20.15
CA PHE A 745 12.18 -24.99 -19.89
C PHE A 745 13.30 -26.04 -19.93
N THR A 746 14.50 -25.53 -20.12
CA THR A 746 15.76 -26.29 -20.01
C THR A 746 16.76 -25.45 -19.22
N THR A 747 17.68 -26.13 -18.54
CA THR A 747 18.81 -25.47 -17.87
C THR A 747 20.12 -26.10 -18.33
N ASN A 748 21.24 -25.40 -18.11
CA ASN A 748 22.59 -25.96 -18.27
C ASN A 748 23.01 -26.79 -17.02
N CYS A 749 22.13 -26.94 -16.03
CA CYS A 749 22.38 -27.68 -14.81
C CYS A 749 21.88 -29.12 -14.90
N GLU A 750 22.67 -30.08 -14.43
CA GLU A 750 22.23 -31.47 -14.34
C GLU A 750 21.03 -31.63 -13.40
N ASN A 751 19.95 -32.24 -13.91
CA ASN A 751 18.69 -32.38 -13.15
C ASN A 751 18.08 -31.04 -12.64
N ASN A 752 18.37 -29.94 -13.36
CA ASN A 752 18.00 -28.59 -12.96
C ASN A 752 18.57 -28.18 -11.59
N ARG A 753 19.69 -28.77 -11.16
CA ARG A 753 20.33 -28.47 -9.87
C ARG A 753 21.70 -27.85 -10.09
N VAL A 754 21.89 -26.64 -9.54
CA VAL A 754 23.20 -26.01 -9.49
C VAL A 754 23.89 -26.35 -8.16
N SER A 755 25.17 -26.63 -8.23
CA SER A 755 26.05 -26.77 -7.05
C SER A 755 27.17 -25.76 -7.09
N VAL A 756 27.43 -25.07 -6.00
CA VAL A 756 28.41 -24.00 -5.93
C VAL A 756 29.35 -24.29 -4.77
N ALA A 757 30.58 -24.61 -5.08
CA ALA A 757 31.60 -24.91 -4.06
C ALA A 757 31.96 -23.66 -3.23
N PRO A 758 32.57 -23.84 -2.03
CA PRO A 758 32.96 -22.73 -1.14
C PRO A 758 33.81 -21.67 -1.84
N GLY A 759 33.39 -20.40 -1.74
CA GLY A 759 34.12 -19.27 -2.35
C GLY A 759 34.16 -19.29 -3.87
N LYS A 760 33.25 -20.04 -4.52
CA LYS A 760 33.16 -20.15 -5.98
C LYS A 760 31.85 -19.58 -6.50
N THR A 761 31.76 -19.51 -7.82
CA THR A 761 30.57 -19.10 -8.56
C THR A 761 30.16 -20.19 -9.56
N ALA A 762 28.92 -20.18 -9.99
CA ALA A 762 28.41 -21.02 -11.06
C ALA A 762 27.42 -20.22 -11.92
N ASP A 763 27.61 -20.26 -13.23
CA ASP A 763 26.69 -19.65 -14.17
C ASP A 763 25.52 -20.59 -14.45
N VAL A 764 24.31 -20.06 -14.27
CA VAL A 764 23.06 -20.76 -14.57
C VAL A 764 22.43 -20.11 -15.79
N THR A 765 22.10 -20.94 -16.76
CA THR A 765 21.33 -20.52 -17.93
C THR A 765 20.01 -21.28 -17.97
N VAL A 766 18.92 -20.54 -17.96
CA VAL A 766 17.57 -21.09 -18.10
C VAL A 766 16.99 -20.61 -19.42
N THR A 767 16.51 -21.56 -20.25
CA THR A 767 15.80 -21.22 -21.49
C THR A 767 14.34 -21.64 -21.35
N VAL A 768 13.46 -20.67 -21.38
CA VAL A 768 12.01 -20.84 -21.37
C VAL A 768 11.49 -20.80 -22.79
N THR A 769 10.59 -21.72 -23.14
CA THR A 769 9.88 -21.75 -24.42
C THR A 769 8.38 -21.76 -24.17
N VAL A 770 7.69 -20.72 -24.62
CA VAL A 770 6.23 -20.61 -24.53
C VAL A 770 5.60 -21.67 -25.44
N THR A 771 4.66 -22.46 -24.90
CA THR A 771 3.93 -23.48 -25.65
C THR A 771 2.92 -22.88 -26.62
N ASP A 772 2.31 -23.69 -27.50
CA ASP A 772 1.23 -23.22 -28.37
C ASP A 772 0.00 -22.74 -27.56
N GLU A 773 -0.27 -23.37 -26.43
CA GLU A 773 -1.30 -22.92 -25.50
C GLU A 773 -0.95 -21.54 -24.94
N GLY A 774 0.29 -21.33 -24.49
CA GLY A 774 0.78 -20.05 -24.01
C GLY A 774 0.72 -18.96 -25.10
N ARG A 775 1.08 -19.31 -26.35
CA ARG A 775 0.95 -18.37 -27.48
C ARG A 775 -0.52 -17.98 -27.73
N THR A 776 -1.44 -18.93 -27.57
CA THR A 776 -2.89 -18.64 -27.67
C THR A 776 -3.34 -17.68 -26.57
N MET A 777 -2.77 -17.78 -25.36
CA MET A 777 -3.03 -16.82 -24.30
C MET A 777 -2.46 -15.44 -24.62
N LEU A 778 -1.23 -15.37 -25.13
CA LEU A 778 -0.60 -14.11 -25.53
C LEU A 778 -1.29 -13.42 -26.74
N ALA A 779 -1.97 -14.18 -27.59
CA ALA A 779 -2.73 -13.63 -28.71
C ALA A 779 -3.93 -12.76 -28.28
N GLN A 780 -4.28 -12.76 -26.99
CA GLN A 780 -5.29 -11.85 -26.42
C GLN A 780 -4.79 -10.40 -26.33
N PHE A 781 -3.48 -10.17 -26.49
CA PHE A 781 -2.84 -8.85 -26.47
C PHE A 781 -2.45 -8.42 -27.88
N PRO A 782 -3.29 -7.64 -28.59
CA PRO A 782 -3.11 -7.34 -30.02
C PRO A 782 -1.78 -6.65 -30.38
N ASN A 783 -1.22 -5.89 -29.47
CA ASN A 783 0.03 -5.16 -29.65
C ASN A 783 1.21 -5.76 -28.86
N GLY A 784 1.06 -7.02 -28.45
CA GLY A 784 2.03 -7.72 -27.61
C GLY A 784 1.64 -7.74 -26.14
N GLY A 785 2.23 -8.69 -25.40
CA GLY A 785 1.96 -8.92 -23.99
C GLY A 785 3.21 -9.26 -23.20
N TYR A 786 3.17 -9.09 -21.90
CA TYR A 786 4.29 -9.38 -21.03
C TYR A 786 4.50 -10.91 -20.86
N VAL A 787 5.76 -11.31 -20.92
CA VAL A 787 6.24 -12.61 -20.47
C VAL A 787 7.23 -12.36 -19.36
N GLU A 788 6.86 -12.64 -18.16
CA GLU A 788 7.56 -12.21 -16.96
C GLU A 788 7.51 -13.27 -15.87
N GLY A 789 8.17 -13.05 -14.77
CA GLY A 789 8.12 -13.98 -13.65
C GLY A 789 9.41 -14.05 -12.86
N PHE A 790 9.72 -15.24 -12.37
CA PHE A 790 10.83 -15.46 -11.45
C PHE A 790 11.59 -16.73 -11.87
N VAL A 791 12.90 -16.72 -11.71
CA VAL A 791 13.66 -17.96 -11.59
C VAL A 791 13.96 -18.16 -10.12
N THR A 792 13.32 -19.15 -9.51
CA THR A 792 13.51 -19.51 -8.11
C THR A 792 14.59 -20.57 -7.97
N LEU A 793 15.39 -20.45 -6.93
CA LEU A 793 16.45 -21.37 -6.56
C LEU A 793 16.15 -21.87 -5.14
N THR A 794 15.51 -23.04 -5.03
CA THR A 794 15.19 -23.66 -3.75
C THR A 794 16.41 -24.36 -3.18
N GLN A 795 16.85 -23.95 -2.00
CA GLN A 795 18.03 -24.52 -1.35
C GLN A 795 17.73 -25.94 -0.83
N VAL A 796 18.60 -26.87 -1.18
CA VAL A 796 18.46 -28.29 -0.83
C VAL A 796 19.77 -28.87 -0.33
N ALA A 797 19.70 -30.06 0.31
CA ALA A 797 20.88 -30.84 0.64
C ALA A 797 21.51 -31.47 -0.63
N ALA A 798 22.72 -31.98 -0.52
CA ALA A 798 23.46 -32.62 -1.64
C ALA A 798 22.68 -33.75 -2.31
N ASP A 799 21.87 -34.50 -1.57
CA ASP A 799 21.00 -35.57 -2.07
C ASP A 799 19.63 -35.07 -2.59
N GLY A 800 19.35 -33.78 -2.46
CA GLY A 800 18.10 -33.15 -2.87
C GLY A 800 17.00 -33.18 -1.82
N SER A 801 17.29 -33.63 -0.60
CA SER A 801 16.34 -33.53 0.49
C SER A 801 16.18 -32.08 0.99
N SER A 802 15.00 -31.76 1.52
CA SER A 802 14.73 -30.45 2.12
C SER A 802 15.61 -30.18 3.34
N LEU A 803 16.06 -28.94 3.49
CA LEU A 803 16.77 -28.45 4.67
C LEU A 803 15.77 -27.97 5.74
N THR A 804 16.24 -27.86 6.98
CA THR A 804 15.41 -27.38 8.09
C THR A 804 15.13 -25.87 7.98
N ASP A 805 16.17 -25.09 7.64
CA ASP A 805 16.10 -23.62 7.51
C ASP A 805 16.78 -23.20 6.19
N PRO A 806 16.17 -23.49 5.02
CA PRO A 806 16.74 -23.10 3.74
C PRO A 806 16.65 -21.58 3.56
N ILE A 807 17.65 -21.00 2.92
CA ILE A 807 17.54 -19.65 2.37
C ILE A 807 17.48 -19.76 0.86
N ASP A 808 16.30 -19.65 0.33
CA ASP A 808 16.04 -19.69 -1.09
C ASP A 808 16.52 -18.40 -1.76
N LEU A 809 16.84 -18.46 -3.03
CA LEU A 809 17.21 -17.31 -3.83
C LEU A 809 16.24 -17.15 -5.00
N GLY A 810 16.14 -15.91 -5.49
CA GLY A 810 15.28 -15.62 -6.64
C GLY A 810 15.81 -14.48 -7.48
N VAL A 811 15.53 -14.55 -8.79
CA VAL A 811 15.77 -13.45 -9.72
C VAL A 811 14.51 -13.20 -10.54
N PRO A 812 13.94 -11.98 -10.50
CA PRO A 812 12.81 -11.61 -11.34
C PRO A 812 13.28 -11.39 -12.77
N PHE A 813 12.39 -11.66 -13.71
CA PHE A 813 12.63 -11.37 -15.13
C PHE A 813 11.44 -10.70 -15.80
N LEU A 814 11.75 -9.92 -16.83
CA LEU A 814 10.80 -9.21 -17.66
C LEU A 814 11.17 -9.35 -19.14
N ALA A 815 10.21 -9.77 -19.96
CA ALA A 815 10.28 -9.77 -21.41
C ALA A 815 8.94 -9.28 -21.98
N PHE A 816 8.97 -8.84 -23.22
CA PHE A 816 7.78 -8.46 -23.96
C PHE A 816 7.65 -9.27 -25.23
N TYR A 817 6.55 -10.00 -25.39
CA TYR A 817 6.22 -10.78 -26.58
C TYR A 817 5.53 -9.89 -27.61
N GLY A 818 6.28 -9.29 -28.48
CA GLY A 818 5.84 -8.32 -29.49
C GLY A 818 6.93 -7.29 -29.77
N ASP A 819 6.59 -6.30 -30.59
CA ASP A 819 7.45 -5.17 -30.94
C ASP A 819 7.05 -3.96 -30.09
N TRP A 820 7.85 -3.66 -29.08
CA TRP A 820 7.56 -2.58 -28.13
C TRP A 820 7.49 -1.21 -28.80
N THR A 821 8.24 -1.00 -29.88
CA THR A 821 8.23 0.26 -30.62
C THR A 821 6.93 0.54 -31.35
N LYS A 822 6.13 -0.50 -31.61
CA LYS A 822 4.82 -0.42 -32.26
C LYS A 822 3.65 -0.37 -31.30
N ALA A 823 3.87 -0.71 -30.05
CA ALA A 823 2.82 -0.63 -29.06
C ALA A 823 2.40 0.84 -28.84
N PRO A 824 1.11 1.14 -28.72
CA PRO A 824 0.68 2.50 -28.42
C PRO A 824 1.23 2.90 -27.05
N SER A 825 1.85 4.08 -26.99
CA SER A 825 2.41 4.60 -25.73
C SER A 825 1.34 5.15 -24.79
N TRP A 826 0.15 5.39 -25.29
CA TRP A 826 -0.97 5.86 -24.50
C TRP A 826 -2.29 5.64 -25.27
N THR A 827 -3.28 5.08 -24.60
CA THR A 827 -4.63 4.98 -25.14
C THR A 827 -5.55 5.88 -24.31
N PRO A 828 -6.31 6.76 -24.92
CA PRO A 828 -7.27 7.58 -24.17
C PRO A 828 -8.24 6.67 -23.41
N PRO A 829 -8.65 7.06 -22.21
CA PRO A 829 -9.60 6.30 -21.41
C PRO A 829 -10.93 6.13 -22.16
N ILE A 830 -11.59 4.99 -21.95
CA ILE A 830 -12.87 4.60 -22.61
C ILE A 830 -14.07 5.44 -22.07
N THR A 831 -13.84 6.60 -21.51
CA THR A 831 -14.88 7.38 -20.82
C THR A 831 -15.58 8.44 -21.68
N GLY A 832 -15.42 8.43 -23.01
CA GLY A 832 -16.15 9.35 -23.90
C GLY A 832 -15.85 10.85 -23.72
N ARG A 833 -14.91 11.24 -22.89
CA ARG A 833 -14.43 12.62 -22.79
C ARG A 833 -13.22 12.80 -23.70
N LEU A 834 -13.33 13.71 -24.65
CA LEU A 834 -12.23 14.18 -25.46
C LEU A 834 -11.17 14.85 -24.56
N TRP A 835 -10.18 14.07 -24.14
CA TRP A 835 -8.93 14.65 -23.68
C TRP A 835 -8.09 14.93 -24.92
N THR A 836 -7.60 16.15 -25.02
CA THR A 836 -6.51 16.44 -25.96
C THR A 836 -5.30 15.64 -25.43
N ALA A 837 -4.94 14.60 -26.16
CA ALA A 837 -3.78 13.78 -25.83
C ALA A 837 -2.56 14.68 -25.57
N PRO A 838 -1.78 14.47 -24.51
CA PRO A 838 -0.44 15.03 -24.45
C PRO A 838 0.33 14.53 -25.68
N PRO A 839 1.31 15.27 -26.18
CA PRO A 839 2.11 14.83 -27.31
C PRO A 839 2.67 13.44 -27.00
N ALA A 840 2.60 12.55 -27.98
CA ALA A 840 3.15 11.20 -27.86
C ALA A 840 4.57 11.30 -27.30
N ARG A 841 4.83 10.56 -26.23
CA ARG A 841 6.16 10.51 -25.64
C ARG A 841 7.12 9.96 -26.72
N PRO A 842 8.25 10.61 -26.99
CA PRO A 842 9.24 10.00 -27.84
C PRO A 842 9.69 8.69 -27.18
N ARG A 843 9.65 7.59 -27.94
CA ARG A 843 10.23 6.33 -27.49
C ARG A 843 11.70 6.33 -27.91
N PRO A 844 12.61 5.84 -27.08
CA PRO A 844 13.97 5.58 -27.53
C PRO A 844 13.94 4.56 -28.67
N ILE A 845 14.74 4.78 -29.65
CA ILE A 845 14.88 3.94 -30.85
C ILE A 845 15.78 2.75 -30.51
#